data_ff6164958810c21b13e1e82531434a3b
#
_entry.id   ff6164958810c21b13e1e82531434a3b
#
_cell.length_a   1.000
_cell.length_b   1.000
_cell.length_c   1.000
_cell.angle_alpha   90.00
_cell.angle_beta   90.00
_cell.angle_gamma   90.00
#
_symmetry.space_group_name_H-M   'P 1'
#
loop_
_entity.id
_entity.type
_entity.pdbx_description
1 polymer ?
#
loop_
_entity_poly.entity_id
_entity_poly.type
_entity_poly.pdbx_seq_one_letter_code
_entity_poly.pdbx_strand_id
1 'polypeptide(L)'
;MDSLPSNWTIPDQSCIRVDLGELQQGESIAFQISSDNDVDILLFSASTVSIYQSEQTYRIDSVWQSESVFESFSGSGEWHWSVPSDRETTRWYLVIDNLAHPSDAGHGSQGGQASEASLEAGIITPEPFTLSDSIHRVEADSFSVAAGPFSVDEGTQMRIQARTMQGFPDIFVMNEDAFSLYSPSENWSSSSRIVSADMLLVTTERTNLWEVSGIGDEDLYVVVDNRAGPGGGGAGTSHAAVTVTVTLTPILNPIISSETNLESVDVGAQVSLSALDTPNKSEQIEGSSFSWDIDDDGVSDASGYSVTHVWDSPGIYPVRLWATSTDSRSASSTIEVSVIDQSDPVVSIGGGETIVKGYGEVLEISGWFSDNWGVDRVDWLLDGNIIESNYSIQTGVDEDASSSINIEVIDDFSPGVHIVSLLVTDKSGRSSQDDLEVSFVDITPPEILLQLVDSLPYDSQAEATVGDPVIFQISAIDNQSSSISYTWIIEQGTENEIEFIGPQVIHVFSTEGPQNVYCRVENEAGLTTFAEILVVVEGEETGGGLGALGLAIIAVIVIGIIAVGGFIAFNLAVRRRMSDIVDQEEENEEEVRTTEKPPEDVGMWGQRTTNPFQPSYEPQVRTPVEIDINDLIDETQISEPTMGNSEVDELQSEIANLDLETNIEKASDDDSRKVRKDCSSCSDRFELELPPGIDSAYTNCPHCGSEELVGL
;
A
#
# COMPACT_ATOMS: atom_id res chain seq x y z
N MET A 1 6.41 -55.85 -5.96
CA MET A 1 5.54 -56.94 -6.48
C MET A 1 5.91 -57.14 -7.95
N ASP A 2 6.52 -58.30 -8.31
CA ASP A 2 6.64 -58.63 -9.73
C ASP A 2 5.23 -58.89 -10.25
N SER A 3 4.88 -58.36 -11.41
CA SER A 3 3.56 -58.56 -12.03
C SER A 3 3.18 -60.03 -11.97
N LEU A 4 2.07 -60.31 -11.32
CA LEU A 4 1.51 -61.67 -11.18
C LEU A 4 0.44 -61.89 -12.25
N PRO A 5 0.76 -62.28 -13.47
CA PRO A 5 -0.21 -62.98 -14.27
C PRO A 5 -0.20 -64.43 -13.84
N SER A 6 -1.28 -64.89 -13.30
CA SER A 6 -1.41 -66.26 -12.86
C SER A 6 -2.79 -66.83 -13.22
N ASN A 7 -2.82 -68.02 -13.72
CA ASN A 7 -4.06 -68.73 -14.02
C ASN A 7 -4.11 -69.98 -13.19
N TRP A 8 -5.27 -70.31 -12.62
CA TRP A 8 -5.49 -71.48 -11.80
C TRP A 8 -6.77 -72.19 -12.17
N THR A 9 -6.72 -73.51 -12.11
CA THR A 9 -7.92 -74.35 -11.97
C THR A 9 -8.16 -74.57 -10.49
N ILE A 10 -9.21 -73.97 -9.94
CA ILE A 10 -9.58 -74.05 -8.52
C ILE A 10 -10.62 -75.15 -8.38
N PRO A 11 -10.28 -76.30 -7.79
CA PRO A 11 -11.24 -77.41 -7.59
C PRO A 11 -12.43 -76.93 -6.74
N ASP A 12 -13.53 -77.65 -6.89
CA ASP A 12 -14.66 -77.55 -5.98
C ASP A 12 -14.23 -77.71 -4.52
N GLN A 13 -14.79 -76.89 -3.60
CA GLN A 13 -14.45 -76.91 -2.17
C GLN A 13 -12.96 -76.61 -1.88
N SER A 14 -12.33 -75.78 -2.68
CA SER A 14 -10.96 -75.34 -2.46
C SER A 14 -10.79 -73.85 -2.72
N CYS A 15 -9.66 -73.25 -2.26
CA CYS A 15 -9.30 -71.91 -2.50
C CYS A 15 -7.85 -71.73 -2.94
N ILE A 16 -7.52 -70.63 -3.58
CA ILE A 16 -6.16 -70.25 -3.89
C ILE A 16 -5.86 -68.95 -3.07
N ARG A 17 -4.71 -68.99 -2.39
CA ARG A 17 -4.17 -67.84 -1.68
C ARG A 17 -2.99 -67.25 -2.43
N VAL A 18 -3.09 -65.99 -2.80
CA VAL A 18 -2.05 -65.21 -3.46
C VAL A 18 -1.43 -64.25 -2.46
N ASP A 19 -0.11 -64.30 -2.35
CA ASP A 19 0.64 -63.38 -1.44
C ASP A 19 0.90 -62.07 -2.17
N LEU A 20 0.32 -60.98 -1.68
CA LEU A 20 0.49 -59.61 -2.24
C LEU A 20 1.72 -58.90 -1.69
N GLY A 21 2.39 -59.46 -0.65
CA GLY A 21 3.54 -58.86 0.00
C GLY A 21 3.17 -57.98 1.19
N GLU A 22 4.16 -57.25 1.68
CA GLU A 22 3.98 -56.22 2.72
C GLU A 22 3.57 -54.94 2.05
N LEU A 23 2.46 -54.36 2.47
CA LEU A 23 1.89 -53.12 1.97
C LEU A 23 1.79 -52.10 3.10
N GLN A 24 2.08 -50.85 2.76
CA GLN A 24 1.98 -49.70 3.67
C GLN A 24 0.58 -49.08 3.57
N GLN A 25 0.21 -48.38 4.60
CA GLN A 25 -0.99 -47.56 4.63
C GLN A 25 -1.05 -46.65 3.38
N GLY A 26 -2.20 -46.62 2.71
CA GLY A 26 -2.43 -45.78 1.52
C GLY A 26 -1.82 -46.32 0.22
N GLU A 27 -1.05 -47.42 0.24
CA GLU A 27 -0.64 -48.06 -1.01
C GLU A 27 -1.85 -48.65 -1.72
N SER A 28 -1.95 -48.43 -3.03
CA SER A 28 -3.04 -48.90 -3.88
C SER A 28 -2.57 -49.99 -4.82
N ILE A 29 -3.44 -51.01 -4.99
CA ILE A 29 -3.23 -52.10 -5.92
C ILE A 29 -4.36 -52.10 -6.95
N ALA A 30 -4.00 -52.20 -8.22
CA ALA A 30 -4.93 -52.54 -9.28
C ALA A 30 -5.02 -54.04 -9.45
N PHE A 31 -6.24 -54.55 -9.53
CA PHE A 31 -6.57 -55.94 -9.79
C PHE A 31 -7.35 -56.07 -11.08
N GLN A 32 -6.95 -57.01 -11.90
CA GLN A 32 -7.76 -57.55 -13.00
C GLN A 32 -7.93 -59.04 -12.80
N ILE A 33 -9.18 -59.49 -12.68
CA ILE A 33 -9.50 -60.88 -12.38
C ILE A 33 -10.56 -61.42 -13.33
N SER A 34 -10.47 -62.65 -13.66
CA SER A 34 -11.56 -63.37 -14.33
C SER A 34 -11.82 -64.73 -13.69
N SER A 35 -13.07 -65.19 -13.75
CA SER A 35 -13.48 -66.59 -13.32
C SER A 35 -14.61 -67.00 -14.21
N ASP A 36 -14.57 -68.26 -14.64
CA ASP A 36 -15.62 -68.93 -15.48
C ASP A 36 -16.82 -69.44 -14.67
N ASN A 37 -16.65 -69.64 -13.36
CA ASN A 37 -17.70 -69.98 -12.41
C ASN A 37 -17.68 -69.10 -11.20
N ASP A 38 -18.76 -69.06 -10.44
CA ASP A 38 -18.87 -68.23 -9.25
C ASP A 38 -17.82 -68.56 -8.22
N VAL A 39 -17.05 -67.62 -7.80
CA VAL A 39 -16.04 -67.71 -6.72
C VAL A 39 -16.15 -66.44 -5.83
N ASP A 40 -15.65 -66.54 -4.61
CA ASP A 40 -15.49 -65.36 -3.78
C ASP A 40 -14.07 -64.79 -3.88
N ILE A 41 -13.93 -63.49 -3.97
CA ILE A 41 -12.66 -62.78 -3.99
C ILE A 41 -12.53 -62.06 -2.66
N LEU A 42 -11.49 -62.43 -1.88
CA LEU A 42 -11.35 -61.99 -0.50
C LEU A 42 -9.96 -61.39 -0.28
N LEU A 43 -9.86 -60.23 0.38
CA LEU A 43 -8.61 -59.63 0.82
C LEU A 43 -8.45 -59.78 2.33
N PHE A 44 -7.32 -60.29 2.75
CA PHE A 44 -7.01 -60.53 4.16
C PHE A 44 -5.63 -59.95 4.53
N SER A 45 -5.54 -59.33 5.71
CA SER A 45 -4.26 -59.12 6.37
C SER A 45 -3.65 -60.45 6.89
N ALA A 46 -2.38 -60.44 7.27
CA ALA A 46 -1.70 -61.62 7.83
C ALA A 46 -2.41 -62.18 9.08
N SER A 47 -3.02 -61.34 9.88
CA SER A 47 -3.79 -61.74 11.06
C SER A 47 -5.12 -62.38 10.69
N THR A 48 -5.85 -61.79 9.76
CA THR A 48 -7.21 -62.24 9.41
C THR A 48 -7.21 -63.50 8.50
N VAL A 49 -6.21 -63.65 7.61
CA VAL A 49 -6.08 -64.86 6.77
C VAL A 49 -5.90 -66.12 7.60
N SER A 50 -5.25 -66.04 8.74
CA SER A 50 -5.06 -67.19 9.63
C SER A 50 -6.37 -67.63 10.30
N ILE A 51 -7.24 -66.68 10.63
CA ILE A 51 -8.58 -66.93 11.15
C ILE A 51 -9.44 -67.62 10.06
N TYR A 52 -9.46 -67.06 8.85
CA TYR A 52 -10.14 -67.63 7.71
C TYR A 52 -9.71 -69.12 7.47
N GLN A 53 -8.42 -69.35 7.51
CA GLN A 53 -7.90 -70.72 7.29
C GLN A 53 -8.32 -71.68 8.36
N SER A 54 -8.44 -71.28 9.62
CA SER A 54 -8.84 -72.18 10.74
C SER A 54 -10.32 -72.44 10.81
N GLU A 55 -11.12 -71.36 10.56
CA GLU A 55 -12.59 -71.42 10.69
C GLU A 55 -13.30 -71.74 9.38
N GLN A 56 -12.60 -71.62 8.25
CA GLN A 56 -13.15 -71.77 6.90
C GLN A 56 -14.39 -70.91 6.65
N THR A 57 -14.37 -69.72 7.21
CA THR A 57 -15.39 -68.68 7.00
C THR A 57 -14.75 -67.29 7.14
N TYR A 58 -15.22 -66.38 6.36
CA TYR A 58 -14.80 -64.98 6.44
C TYR A 58 -15.83 -64.07 7.16
N ARG A 59 -17.02 -64.59 7.44
CA ARG A 59 -18.14 -63.86 8.07
C ARG A 59 -18.03 -63.86 9.59
N ILE A 60 -16.83 -63.65 10.10
CA ILE A 60 -16.55 -63.42 11.51
C ILE A 60 -16.19 -61.94 11.66
N ASP A 61 -16.80 -61.22 12.60
CA ASP A 61 -16.61 -59.76 12.80
C ASP A 61 -15.15 -59.33 12.80
N SER A 62 -14.23 -60.16 13.30
CA SER A 62 -12.81 -59.84 13.31
C SER A 62 -12.07 -60.04 11.98
N VAL A 63 -12.68 -60.75 11.02
CA VAL A 63 -12.11 -61.08 9.71
C VAL A 63 -12.74 -60.28 8.60
N TRP A 64 -14.02 -60.01 8.75
CA TRP A 64 -14.82 -59.32 7.79
C TRP A 64 -14.41 -57.85 7.66
N GLN A 65 -14.13 -57.41 6.45
CA GLN A 65 -13.93 -56.02 6.07
C GLN A 65 -14.72 -55.74 4.80
N SER A 66 -15.54 -54.69 4.83
CA SER A 66 -16.48 -54.38 3.76
C SER A 66 -15.79 -54.09 2.44
N GLU A 67 -14.58 -53.50 2.49
CA GLU A 67 -13.76 -53.12 1.35
C GLU A 67 -13.01 -54.25 0.69
N SER A 68 -13.10 -55.47 1.19
CA SER A 68 -12.20 -56.58 0.81
C SER A 68 -12.88 -57.75 0.18
N VAL A 69 -14.19 -57.70 -0.12
CA VAL A 69 -14.91 -58.92 -0.49
C VAL A 69 -15.82 -58.79 -1.71
N PHE A 70 -15.63 -59.66 -2.69
CA PHE A 70 -16.58 -59.99 -3.74
C PHE A 70 -17.12 -61.39 -3.57
N GLU A 71 -18.41 -61.49 -3.36
CA GLU A 71 -19.08 -62.78 -3.28
C GLU A 71 -19.71 -63.18 -4.62
N SER A 72 -19.68 -64.43 -4.97
CA SER A 72 -20.27 -65.02 -6.20
C SER A 72 -19.81 -64.25 -7.48
N PHE A 73 -18.53 -63.98 -7.54
CA PHE A 73 -17.94 -63.29 -8.70
C PHE A 73 -17.74 -64.31 -9.85
N SER A 74 -18.24 -63.97 -11.04
CA SER A 74 -17.98 -64.69 -12.29
C SER A 74 -17.83 -63.64 -13.44
N GLY A 75 -17.11 -64.03 -14.50
CA GLY A 75 -16.78 -63.18 -15.60
C GLY A 75 -15.43 -62.48 -15.41
N SER A 76 -15.30 -61.24 -15.82
CA SER A 76 -14.08 -60.43 -15.63
C SER A 76 -14.38 -59.12 -14.95
N GLY A 77 -13.45 -58.69 -14.09
CA GLY A 77 -13.55 -57.42 -13.36
C GLY A 77 -12.20 -56.79 -13.15
N GLU A 78 -12.22 -55.50 -13.08
CA GLU A 78 -11.08 -54.65 -12.71
C GLU A 78 -11.51 -53.76 -11.55
N TRP A 79 -10.65 -53.61 -10.54
CA TRP A 79 -10.85 -52.65 -9.47
C TRP A 79 -9.53 -52.28 -8.83
N HIS A 80 -9.55 -51.15 -8.13
CA HIS A 80 -8.47 -50.74 -7.28
C HIS A 80 -8.84 -50.92 -5.82
N TRP A 81 -7.84 -51.19 -5.00
CA TRP A 81 -8.00 -51.26 -3.56
C TRP A 81 -6.82 -50.61 -2.88
N SER A 82 -7.08 -49.74 -1.94
CA SER A 82 -6.06 -49.03 -1.13
C SER A 82 -6.02 -49.62 0.27
N VAL A 83 -4.82 -49.79 0.82
CA VAL A 83 -4.64 -50.21 2.21
C VAL A 83 -5.27 -49.17 3.13
N PRO A 84 -6.24 -49.55 3.99
CA PRO A 84 -6.92 -48.61 4.87
C PRO A 84 -5.97 -47.81 5.78
N SER A 85 -6.32 -46.55 6.08
CA SER A 85 -5.50 -45.65 6.87
C SER A 85 -5.38 -46.02 8.36
N ASP A 86 -6.26 -46.85 8.85
CA ASP A 86 -6.25 -47.38 10.23
C ASP A 86 -5.40 -48.64 10.40
N ARG A 87 -4.72 -49.08 9.35
CA ARG A 87 -3.93 -50.31 9.34
C ARG A 87 -2.44 -50.00 9.36
N GLU A 88 -1.73 -50.72 10.25
CA GLU A 88 -0.27 -50.76 10.21
C GLU A 88 0.24 -51.49 8.98
N THR A 89 1.48 -51.23 8.57
CA THR A 89 2.16 -52.05 7.53
C THR A 89 2.08 -53.52 7.88
N THR A 90 1.49 -54.28 7.00
CA THR A 90 1.32 -55.71 7.18
C THR A 90 1.34 -56.45 5.86
N ARG A 91 1.48 -57.77 5.92
CA ARG A 91 1.40 -58.62 4.74
C ARG A 91 -0.05 -58.87 4.38
N TRP A 92 -0.40 -58.75 3.09
CA TRP A 92 -1.73 -58.92 2.57
C TRP A 92 -1.82 -60.11 1.64
N TYR A 93 -2.99 -60.73 1.60
CA TYR A 93 -3.29 -61.87 0.80
C TYR A 93 -4.62 -61.69 0.06
N LEU A 94 -4.62 -62.02 -1.24
CA LEU A 94 -5.85 -62.20 -1.99
C LEU A 94 -6.19 -63.71 -1.97
N VAL A 95 -7.43 -64.04 -1.64
CA VAL A 95 -7.94 -65.43 -1.70
C VAL A 95 -9.03 -65.47 -2.77
N ILE A 96 -8.89 -66.43 -3.69
CA ILE A 96 -9.95 -66.78 -4.63
C ILE A 96 -10.54 -68.05 -4.08
N ASP A 97 -11.78 -68.00 -3.65
CA ASP A 97 -12.43 -69.00 -2.86
C ASP A 97 -13.57 -69.66 -3.64
N ASN A 98 -13.47 -70.98 -3.86
CA ASN A 98 -14.49 -71.84 -4.47
C ASN A 98 -15.11 -72.79 -3.41
N LEU A 99 -15.18 -72.33 -2.12
CA LEU A 99 -15.83 -73.03 -1.02
C LEU A 99 -17.27 -72.52 -0.87
N ALA A 100 -18.18 -73.51 -0.56
CA ALA A 100 -19.53 -73.14 -0.13
C ALA A 100 -19.55 -72.93 1.38
N HIS A 101 -19.72 -71.73 1.87
CA HIS A 101 -19.78 -71.40 3.28
C HIS A 101 -21.23 -71.46 3.82
N PRO A 102 -21.46 -72.12 4.92
CA PRO A 102 -22.83 -72.25 5.47
C PRO A 102 -23.48 -70.94 5.89
N SER A 103 -22.69 -69.94 6.09
CA SER A 103 -23.14 -68.58 6.49
C SER A 103 -23.25 -67.57 5.35
N ASP A 104 -22.91 -67.99 4.12
CA ASP A 104 -23.10 -67.16 2.95
C ASP A 104 -24.59 -66.97 2.71
N ALA A 105 -25.08 -65.74 2.84
CA ALA A 105 -26.49 -65.36 2.82
C ALA A 105 -27.22 -65.74 1.51
N GLY A 106 -27.11 -67.02 1.11
CA GLY A 106 -27.78 -67.65 -0.03
C GLY A 106 -27.07 -67.47 -1.37
N HIS A 107 -25.89 -66.88 -1.39
CA HIS A 107 -25.14 -66.64 -2.60
C HIS A 107 -23.93 -67.56 -2.80
N GLY A 108 -23.68 -68.46 -1.91
CA GLY A 108 -22.48 -69.26 -1.86
C GLY A 108 -22.58 -70.68 -2.42
N SER A 109 -23.50 -70.99 -3.25
CA SER A 109 -23.38 -72.26 -4.01
C SER A 109 -22.51 -71.97 -5.24
N GLN A 110 -21.26 -71.95 -5.04
CA GLN A 110 -20.27 -71.85 -6.09
C GLN A 110 -20.32 -73.18 -6.89
N GLY A 111 -21.38 -73.40 -7.53
CA GLY A 111 -21.76 -74.44 -8.53
C GLY A 111 -21.33 -75.85 -8.34
N GLY A 112 -20.58 -76.23 -7.31
CA GLY A 112 -20.04 -77.59 -7.12
C GLY A 112 -19.11 -78.05 -8.25
N GLN A 113 -18.47 -77.04 -8.94
CA GLN A 113 -17.56 -77.32 -10.06
C GLN A 113 -16.22 -76.62 -9.85
N ALA A 114 -15.17 -77.09 -10.52
CA ALA A 114 -13.90 -76.39 -10.57
C ALA A 114 -14.08 -75.06 -11.33
N SER A 115 -13.38 -74.05 -10.91
CA SER A 115 -13.36 -72.74 -11.58
C SER A 115 -11.98 -72.43 -12.20
N GLU A 116 -11.97 -71.93 -13.44
CA GLU A 116 -10.78 -71.41 -14.10
C GLU A 116 -10.70 -69.91 -13.79
N ALA A 117 -9.72 -69.55 -13.00
CA ALA A 117 -9.54 -68.13 -12.60
C ALA A 117 -8.19 -67.55 -13.06
N SER A 118 -8.17 -66.30 -13.44
CA SER A 118 -6.94 -65.53 -13.73
C SER A 118 -6.86 -64.27 -12.88
N LEU A 119 -5.65 -63.88 -12.52
CA LEU A 119 -5.37 -62.64 -11.77
C LEU A 119 -4.15 -61.94 -12.37
N GLU A 120 -4.29 -60.64 -12.63
CA GLU A 120 -3.19 -59.71 -12.71
C GLU A 120 -3.32 -58.71 -11.55
N ALA A 121 -2.21 -58.42 -10.86
CA ALA A 121 -2.19 -57.45 -9.78
C ALA A 121 -0.90 -56.66 -9.82
N GLY A 122 -0.98 -55.36 -9.56
CA GLY A 122 0.15 -54.46 -9.54
C GLY A 122 -0.07 -53.27 -8.60
N ILE A 123 1.01 -52.79 -7.97
CA ILE A 123 0.96 -51.53 -7.21
C ILE A 123 0.78 -50.39 -8.19
N ILE A 124 -0.14 -49.49 -7.90
CA ILE A 124 -0.38 -48.28 -8.65
C ILE A 124 -0.06 -47.05 -7.76
N THR A 125 0.36 -46.00 -8.40
CA THR A 125 0.47 -44.69 -7.73
C THR A 125 -0.83 -43.94 -8.01
N PRO A 126 -1.64 -43.64 -6.98
CA PRO A 126 -2.84 -42.82 -7.16
C PRO A 126 -2.51 -41.48 -7.82
N GLU A 127 -3.44 -40.90 -8.57
CA GLU A 127 -3.33 -39.53 -9.05
C GLU A 127 -3.20 -38.60 -7.84
N PRO A 128 -2.48 -37.46 -7.96
CA PRO A 128 -2.45 -36.49 -6.90
C PRO A 128 -3.87 -36.08 -6.43
N PHE A 129 -4.03 -35.87 -5.15
CA PHE A 129 -5.31 -35.53 -4.51
C PHE A 129 -6.42 -36.57 -4.68
N THR A 130 -6.05 -37.86 -4.85
CA THR A 130 -7.01 -38.97 -4.76
C THR A 130 -7.29 -39.25 -3.30
N LEU A 131 -8.55 -39.04 -2.88
CA LEU A 131 -9.03 -39.28 -1.52
C LEU A 131 -9.44 -40.70 -1.30
N SER A 132 -9.91 -41.36 -2.35
CA SER A 132 -10.31 -42.77 -2.34
C SER A 132 -10.13 -43.36 -3.73
N ASP A 133 -9.64 -44.57 -3.80
CA ASP A 133 -9.56 -45.36 -5.03
C ASP A 133 -9.64 -46.86 -4.62
N SER A 134 -10.81 -47.26 -4.17
CA SER A 134 -10.99 -48.61 -3.61
C SER A 134 -12.40 -49.12 -3.84
N ILE A 135 -12.54 -50.46 -3.60
CA ILE A 135 -13.82 -51.14 -3.58
C ILE A 135 -14.47 -50.97 -2.21
N HIS A 136 -15.75 -50.64 -2.20
CA HIS A 136 -16.60 -50.62 -1.03
C HIS A 136 -17.67 -51.69 -1.14
N ARG A 137 -17.68 -52.60 -0.17
CA ARG A 137 -18.76 -53.57 0.01
C ARG A 137 -19.65 -53.11 1.14
N VAL A 138 -20.90 -52.90 0.86
CA VAL A 138 -21.87 -52.34 1.80
C VAL A 138 -22.99 -53.38 2.04
N GLU A 139 -23.18 -53.75 3.30
CA GLU A 139 -24.25 -54.66 3.69
C GLU A 139 -25.63 -54.11 3.34
N ALA A 140 -26.61 -55.03 3.30
CA ALA A 140 -28.00 -54.66 3.15
C ALA A 140 -28.41 -53.68 4.26
N ASP A 141 -29.11 -52.61 3.90
CA ASP A 141 -29.60 -51.56 4.79
C ASP A 141 -28.50 -50.84 5.61
N SER A 142 -27.33 -50.72 5.02
CA SER A 142 -26.15 -50.10 5.63
C SER A 142 -25.52 -49.10 4.68
N PHE A 143 -24.44 -48.39 5.15
CA PHE A 143 -23.63 -47.51 4.39
C PHE A 143 -22.14 -47.66 4.71
N SER A 144 -21.29 -47.14 3.85
CA SER A 144 -19.84 -47.05 4.05
C SER A 144 -19.37 -45.65 3.68
N VAL A 145 -18.33 -45.14 4.33
CA VAL A 145 -17.68 -43.88 3.97
C VAL A 145 -16.56 -44.20 2.96
N ALA A 146 -16.67 -43.67 1.76
CA ALA A 146 -15.64 -43.83 0.74
C ALA A 146 -14.49 -42.83 0.93
N ALA A 147 -14.80 -41.61 1.34
CA ALA A 147 -13.81 -40.60 1.69
C ALA A 147 -14.39 -39.66 2.76
N GLY A 148 -13.57 -39.19 3.68
CA GLY A 148 -13.94 -38.21 4.71
C GLY A 148 -13.57 -38.61 6.14
N PRO A 149 -13.48 -37.61 7.05
CA PRO A 149 -13.63 -36.19 6.74
C PRO A 149 -12.48 -35.60 5.92
N PHE A 150 -12.76 -34.65 5.07
CA PHE A 150 -11.75 -33.88 4.34
C PHE A 150 -12.22 -32.44 4.06
N SER A 151 -11.29 -31.52 4.12
CA SER A 151 -11.55 -30.08 3.87
C SER A 151 -11.13 -29.70 2.46
N VAL A 152 -11.93 -28.85 1.81
CA VAL A 152 -11.64 -28.32 0.48
C VAL A 152 -12.05 -26.85 0.37
N ASP A 153 -11.40 -26.10 -0.50
CA ASP A 153 -11.81 -24.76 -0.82
C ASP A 153 -12.94 -24.74 -1.84
N GLU A 154 -13.83 -23.73 -1.76
CA GLU A 154 -14.84 -23.51 -2.80
C GLU A 154 -14.18 -23.29 -4.16
N GLY A 155 -14.81 -23.80 -5.22
CA GLY A 155 -14.24 -23.81 -6.57
C GLY A 155 -13.34 -25.02 -6.88
N THR A 156 -13.03 -25.85 -5.88
CA THR A 156 -12.36 -27.14 -6.11
C THR A 156 -13.26 -28.04 -6.95
N GLN A 157 -12.72 -28.67 -7.97
CA GLN A 157 -13.45 -29.68 -8.72
C GLN A 157 -13.26 -31.04 -8.08
N MET A 158 -14.37 -31.69 -7.74
CA MET A 158 -14.40 -33.07 -7.24
C MET A 158 -14.93 -34.00 -8.32
N ARG A 159 -14.13 -34.98 -8.70
CA ARG A 159 -14.54 -36.05 -9.61
C ARG A 159 -14.79 -37.31 -8.80
N ILE A 160 -16.02 -37.80 -8.83
CA ILE A 160 -16.43 -39.07 -8.23
C ILE A 160 -16.73 -40.03 -9.37
N GLN A 161 -15.97 -41.13 -9.47
CA GLN A 161 -16.19 -42.18 -10.42
C GLN A 161 -16.58 -43.44 -9.65
N ALA A 162 -17.67 -44.02 -10.02
CA ALA A 162 -18.20 -45.23 -9.38
C ALA A 162 -18.50 -46.31 -10.40
N ARG A 163 -18.08 -47.53 -10.12
CA ARG A 163 -18.38 -48.71 -10.94
C ARG A 163 -18.96 -49.81 -10.06
N THR A 164 -20.24 -50.08 -10.25
CA THR A 164 -20.94 -51.12 -9.48
C THR A 164 -20.59 -52.49 -9.99
N MET A 165 -20.20 -53.33 -9.08
CA MET A 165 -19.93 -54.78 -9.32
C MET A 165 -21.12 -55.61 -8.88
N GLN A 166 -21.83 -55.19 -7.83
CA GLN A 166 -23.01 -55.88 -7.30
C GLN A 166 -23.95 -54.88 -6.64
N GLY A 167 -25.27 -55.11 -6.71
CA GLY A 167 -26.27 -54.23 -6.11
C GLY A 167 -26.49 -52.94 -6.88
N PHE A 168 -27.15 -51.96 -6.24
CA PHE A 168 -27.53 -50.68 -6.80
C PHE A 168 -27.31 -49.56 -5.76
N PRO A 169 -26.06 -49.32 -5.30
CA PRO A 169 -25.83 -48.30 -4.27
C PRO A 169 -26.10 -46.90 -4.78
N ASP A 170 -26.37 -46.03 -3.84
CA ASP A 170 -26.32 -44.59 -4.02
C ASP A 170 -24.96 -44.04 -3.55
N ILE A 171 -24.48 -42.97 -4.14
CA ILE A 171 -23.32 -42.24 -3.65
C ILE A 171 -23.72 -40.83 -3.35
N PHE A 172 -23.45 -40.37 -2.13
CA PHE A 172 -23.80 -39.05 -1.63
C PHE A 172 -22.57 -38.28 -1.21
N VAL A 173 -22.61 -36.96 -1.42
CA VAL A 173 -21.70 -36.03 -0.76
C VAL A 173 -22.46 -35.26 0.31
N MET A 174 -21.91 -35.25 1.51
CA MET A 174 -22.50 -34.59 2.69
C MET A 174 -21.48 -33.74 3.39
N ASN A 175 -21.91 -32.66 4.00
CA ASN A 175 -21.10 -31.94 4.97
C ASN A 175 -21.15 -32.61 6.35
N GLU A 176 -20.30 -32.18 7.28
CA GLU A 176 -20.18 -32.78 8.61
C GLU A 176 -21.50 -32.76 9.39
N ASP A 177 -22.22 -31.63 9.37
CA ASP A 177 -23.51 -31.51 10.04
C ASP A 177 -24.53 -32.52 9.49
N ALA A 178 -24.62 -32.65 8.18
CA ALA A 178 -25.53 -33.58 7.52
C ALA A 178 -25.12 -35.06 7.79
N PHE A 179 -23.81 -35.32 7.75
CA PHE A 179 -23.30 -36.69 8.04
C PHE A 179 -23.53 -37.09 9.49
N SER A 180 -23.36 -36.17 10.44
CA SER A 180 -23.61 -36.42 11.86
C SER A 180 -25.08 -36.82 12.14
N LEU A 181 -26.02 -36.27 11.39
CA LEU A 181 -27.44 -36.62 11.47
C LEU A 181 -27.76 -37.91 10.71
N TYR A 182 -27.06 -38.17 9.60
CA TYR A 182 -27.26 -39.31 8.74
C TYR A 182 -26.77 -40.61 9.41
N SER A 183 -25.59 -40.59 10.00
CA SER A 183 -24.90 -41.77 10.53
C SER A 183 -25.73 -42.57 11.57
N PRO A 184 -26.37 -41.95 12.60
CA PRO A 184 -27.09 -42.69 13.65
C PRO A 184 -28.59 -42.85 13.38
N SER A 185 -29.16 -42.24 12.36
CA SER A 185 -30.61 -42.08 12.33
C SER A 185 -31.30 -42.56 11.05
N GLU A 186 -32.45 -43.08 11.26
CA GLU A 186 -33.41 -43.48 10.22
C GLU A 186 -34.09 -42.27 9.53
N ASN A 187 -33.77 -41.03 9.93
CA ASN A 187 -34.48 -39.82 9.55
C ASN A 187 -33.67 -38.83 8.70
N TRP A 188 -32.65 -39.23 7.96
CA TRP A 188 -32.01 -38.32 7.05
C TRP A 188 -32.94 -37.93 5.89
N SER A 189 -32.85 -36.72 5.43
CA SER A 189 -33.65 -36.22 4.31
C SER A 189 -32.77 -35.90 3.10
N SER A 190 -33.39 -35.72 1.95
CA SER A 190 -32.69 -35.29 0.74
C SER A 190 -32.02 -33.90 0.90
N SER A 191 -32.45 -33.10 1.86
CA SER A 191 -31.84 -31.81 2.20
C SER A 191 -30.51 -31.95 2.96
N SER A 192 -30.18 -33.14 3.45
CA SER A 192 -28.94 -33.42 4.15
C SER A 192 -27.77 -33.82 3.23
N ARG A 193 -27.98 -33.81 1.91
CA ARG A 193 -26.96 -34.15 0.93
C ARG A 193 -26.80 -33.07 -0.12
N ILE A 194 -25.65 -33.03 -0.76
CA ILE A 194 -25.35 -32.09 -1.85
C ILE A 194 -25.86 -32.70 -3.16
N VAL A 195 -27.09 -32.38 -3.53
CA VAL A 195 -27.81 -33.01 -4.66
C VAL A 195 -27.07 -32.93 -5.99
N SER A 196 -26.31 -31.87 -6.24
CA SER A 196 -25.49 -31.72 -7.46
C SER A 196 -24.33 -32.71 -7.55
N ALA A 197 -23.91 -33.27 -6.43
CA ALA A 197 -22.83 -34.24 -6.34
C ALA A 197 -23.34 -35.70 -6.24
N ASP A 198 -24.65 -35.94 -6.12
CA ASP A 198 -25.22 -37.26 -5.95
C ASP A 198 -25.13 -38.16 -7.19
N MET A 199 -24.97 -39.46 -6.97
CA MET A 199 -25.18 -40.48 -7.98
C MET A 199 -26.14 -41.52 -7.41
N LEU A 200 -27.40 -41.51 -7.85
CA LEU A 200 -28.43 -42.39 -7.38
C LEU A 200 -28.52 -43.64 -8.27
N LEU A 201 -28.80 -44.80 -7.66
CA LEU A 201 -28.98 -46.11 -8.36
C LEU A 201 -27.84 -46.40 -9.34
N VAL A 202 -26.63 -46.44 -8.84
CA VAL A 202 -25.47 -46.77 -9.67
C VAL A 202 -25.54 -48.24 -10.09
N THR A 203 -25.89 -48.47 -11.34
CA THR A 203 -26.08 -49.83 -11.91
C THR A 203 -24.91 -50.29 -12.75
N THR A 204 -24.07 -49.36 -13.21
CA THR A 204 -22.91 -49.59 -14.06
C THR A 204 -21.84 -48.58 -13.66
N GLU A 205 -20.97 -48.19 -14.57
CA GLU A 205 -20.02 -47.15 -14.37
C GLU A 205 -20.71 -45.76 -14.52
N ARG A 206 -20.45 -44.88 -13.59
CA ARG A 206 -20.91 -43.48 -13.61
C ARG A 206 -19.82 -42.54 -13.09
N THR A 207 -19.74 -41.36 -13.66
CA THR A 207 -18.85 -40.31 -13.21
C THR A 207 -19.66 -39.04 -12.93
N ASN A 208 -19.43 -38.39 -11.81
CA ASN A 208 -19.92 -37.06 -11.49
C ASN A 208 -18.71 -36.13 -11.35
N LEU A 209 -18.80 -34.97 -11.96
CA LEU A 209 -17.86 -33.86 -11.79
C LEU A 209 -18.65 -32.75 -11.14
N TRP A 210 -18.31 -32.42 -9.90
CA TRP A 210 -18.96 -31.39 -9.12
C TRP A 210 -17.94 -30.32 -8.74
N GLU A 211 -18.31 -29.05 -8.95
CA GLU A 211 -17.56 -27.89 -8.45
C GLU A 211 -18.08 -27.55 -7.05
N VAL A 212 -17.19 -27.59 -6.08
CA VAL A 212 -17.51 -27.37 -4.67
C VAL A 212 -18.00 -25.95 -4.47
N SER A 213 -19.20 -25.82 -3.91
CA SER A 213 -19.81 -24.52 -3.65
C SER A 213 -20.82 -24.59 -2.51
N GLY A 214 -20.92 -23.51 -1.72
CA GLY A 214 -21.90 -23.35 -0.65
C GLY A 214 -21.68 -24.26 0.56
N ILE A 215 -20.47 -24.72 0.81
CA ILE A 215 -20.13 -25.61 1.94
C ILE A 215 -19.52 -24.85 3.14
N GLY A 216 -19.08 -23.61 2.94
CA GLY A 216 -18.37 -22.85 3.99
C GLY A 216 -17.06 -23.52 4.41
N ASP A 217 -16.86 -23.63 5.74
CA ASP A 217 -15.66 -24.25 6.34
C ASP A 217 -15.90 -25.67 6.85
N GLU A 218 -17.01 -26.31 6.45
CA GLU A 218 -17.35 -27.64 6.91
C GLU A 218 -16.58 -28.74 6.14
N ASP A 219 -16.24 -29.82 6.86
CA ASP A 219 -15.65 -30.99 6.24
C ASP A 219 -16.69 -31.79 5.42
N LEU A 220 -16.20 -32.46 4.40
CA LEU A 220 -17.03 -33.25 3.49
C LEU A 220 -16.82 -34.73 3.73
N TYR A 221 -17.85 -35.50 3.39
CA TYR A 221 -17.89 -36.97 3.36
C TYR A 221 -18.46 -37.46 2.04
N VAL A 222 -17.85 -38.45 1.45
CA VAL A 222 -18.41 -39.23 0.34
C VAL A 222 -18.88 -40.56 0.88
N VAL A 223 -20.18 -40.80 0.76
CA VAL A 223 -20.85 -41.96 1.37
C VAL A 223 -21.41 -42.85 0.30
N VAL A 224 -21.14 -44.16 0.41
CA VAL A 224 -21.80 -45.21 -0.37
C VAL A 224 -22.95 -45.76 0.45
N ASP A 225 -24.15 -45.57 -0.02
CA ASP A 225 -25.38 -45.96 0.67
C ASP A 225 -26.09 -47.13 -0.01
N ASN A 226 -26.40 -48.19 0.76
CA ASN A 226 -27.16 -49.35 0.31
C ASN A 226 -28.48 -49.48 1.10
N ARG A 227 -28.98 -48.40 1.67
CA ARG A 227 -30.30 -48.37 2.34
C ARG A 227 -31.41 -48.13 1.33
N ALA A 228 -32.56 -48.71 1.58
CA ALA A 228 -33.78 -48.40 0.85
C ALA A 228 -34.35 -47.02 1.30
N GLY A 229 -33.50 -45.97 1.23
CA GLY A 229 -33.82 -44.69 1.75
C GLY A 229 -34.51 -43.75 0.77
N PRO A 230 -34.64 -42.45 1.13
CA PRO A 230 -35.33 -41.45 0.30
C PRO A 230 -34.72 -41.20 -1.07
N GLY A 231 -33.45 -41.57 -1.29
CA GLY A 231 -32.78 -41.48 -2.58
C GLY A 231 -33.22 -42.57 -3.58
N GLY A 232 -33.81 -43.65 -3.08
CA GLY A 232 -34.28 -44.77 -3.90
C GLY A 232 -33.18 -45.68 -4.41
N GLY A 233 -31.92 -45.42 -4.06
CA GLY A 233 -30.79 -46.30 -4.25
C GLY A 233 -30.78 -47.36 -3.18
N GLY A 234 -30.03 -48.43 -3.37
CA GLY A 234 -29.94 -49.54 -2.45
C GLY A 234 -31.29 -50.26 -2.26
N ALA A 235 -31.44 -51.42 -2.80
CA ALA A 235 -32.68 -52.18 -2.59
C ALA A 235 -32.86 -52.66 -1.12
N GLY A 236 -31.91 -52.36 -0.22
CA GLY A 236 -31.97 -52.72 1.20
C GLY A 236 -32.03 -54.22 1.49
N THR A 237 -32.04 -55.08 0.48
CA THR A 237 -32.31 -56.53 0.60
C THR A 237 -31.09 -57.42 0.34
N SER A 238 -30.04 -56.85 -0.23
CA SER A 238 -28.77 -57.53 -0.51
C SER A 238 -27.60 -56.59 -0.37
N HIS A 239 -26.40 -57.11 -0.18
CA HIS A 239 -25.21 -56.27 -0.17
C HIS A 239 -24.94 -55.68 -1.55
N ALA A 240 -24.22 -54.55 -1.56
CA ALA A 240 -23.69 -53.91 -2.77
C ALA A 240 -22.17 -53.92 -2.74
N ALA A 241 -21.54 -53.98 -3.92
CA ALA A 241 -20.11 -53.82 -4.09
C ALA A 241 -19.86 -52.81 -5.21
N VAL A 242 -19.12 -51.78 -4.94
CA VAL A 242 -18.84 -50.71 -5.87
C VAL A 242 -17.41 -50.17 -5.70
N THR A 243 -16.69 -49.99 -6.80
CA THR A 243 -15.45 -49.22 -6.77
C THR A 243 -15.77 -47.75 -6.78
N VAL A 244 -15.13 -46.98 -5.91
CA VAL A 244 -15.29 -45.53 -5.83
C VAL A 244 -13.93 -44.86 -5.87
N THR A 245 -13.74 -44.07 -6.90
CA THR A 245 -12.55 -43.20 -7.02
C THR A 245 -13.01 -41.78 -6.80
N VAL A 246 -12.43 -41.10 -5.82
CA VAL A 246 -12.69 -39.70 -5.48
C VAL A 246 -11.39 -38.93 -5.68
N THR A 247 -11.38 -38.06 -6.68
CA THR A 247 -10.20 -37.23 -7.00
C THR A 247 -10.57 -35.75 -6.94
N LEU A 248 -9.74 -34.98 -6.29
CA LEU A 248 -9.87 -33.52 -6.24
C LEU A 248 -8.98 -32.88 -7.29
N THR A 249 -9.44 -31.75 -7.81
CA THR A 249 -8.61 -30.78 -8.50
C THR A 249 -8.74 -29.48 -7.71
N PRO A 250 -7.88 -29.26 -6.71
CA PRO A 250 -7.97 -28.08 -5.84
C PRO A 250 -7.86 -26.79 -6.65
N ILE A 251 -8.59 -25.75 -6.21
CA ILE A 251 -8.49 -24.44 -6.81
C ILE A 251 -7.07 -23.90 -6.61
N LEU A 252 -6.53 -23.26 -7.63
CA LEU A 252 -5.23 -22.61 -7.57
C LEU A 252 -5.42 -21.13 -7.95
N ASN A 253 -5.63 -20.31 -6.92
CA ASN A 253 -5.90 -18.87 -7.06
C ASN A 253 -5.08 -18.10 -6.01
N PRO A 254 -3.82 -17.76 -6.30
CA PRO A 254 -2.98 -17.02 -5.37
C PRO A 254 -3.58 -15.64 -5.09
N ILE A 255 -3.62 -15.28 -3.80
CA ILE A 255 -4.14 -13.99 -3.32
C ILE A 255 -3.01 -13.27 -2.58
N ILE A 256 -2.80 -12.01 -2.93
CA ILE A 256 -1.87 -11.11 -2.24
C ILE A 256 -2.68 -10.22 -1.31
N SER A 257 -2.33 -10.20 -0.04
CA SER A 257 -2.92 -9.32 0.96
C SER A 257 -1.86 -8.52 1.70
N SER A 258 -2.26 -7.40 2.31
CA SER A 258 -1.41 -6.55 3.14
C SER A 258 -2.27 -5.81 4.15
N GLU A 259 -1.72 -5.58 5.35
CA GLU A 259 -2.33 -4.68 6.34
C GLU A 259 -2.09 -3.21 5.99
N THR A 260 -1.09 -2.92 5.15
CA THR A 260 -0.77 -1.57 4.67
C THR A 260 -1.69 -1.21 3.50
N ASN A 261 -2.15 0.05 3.47
CA ASN A 261 -2.86 0.56 2.31
C ASN A 261 -1.91 0.70 1.12
N LEU A 262 -2.04 -0.18 0.14
CA LEU A 262 -1.16 -0.24 -1.03
C LEU A 262 -1.43 0.85 -2.07
N GLU A 263 -2.53 1.59 -1.96
CA GLU A 263 -2.84 2.72 -2.85
C GLU A 263 -2.05 4.00 -2.49
N SER A 264 -1.46 4.05 -1.29
CA SER A 264 -0.69 5.21 -0.84
C SER A 264 0.34 4.81 0.23
N VAL A 265 1.40 4.19 -0.19
CA VAL A 265 2.57 3.84 0.64
C VAL A 265 3.53 5.02 0.65
N ASP A 266 4.04 5.39 1.82
CA ASP A 266 5.06 6.44 1.90
C ASP A 266 6.43 5.91 1.42
N VAL A 267 7.23 6.77 0.81
CA VAL A 267 8.61 6.44 0.41
C VAL A 267 9.41 6.02 1.64
N GLY A 268 10.18 4.94 1.52
CA GLY A 268 10.98 4.40 2.62
C GLY A 268 10.21 3.59 3.64
N ALA A 269 8.88 3.51 3.55
CA ALA A 269 8.08 2.71 4.46
C ALA A 269 8.22 1.20 4.16
N GLN A 270 8.34 0.40 5.21
CA GLN A 270 8.36 -1.05 5.10
C GLN A 270 6.94 -1.60 4.85
N VAL A 271 6.76 -2.31 3.77
CA VAL A 271 5.50 -2.99 3.42
C VAL A 271 5.66 -4.50 3.57
N SER A 272 4.68 -5.12 4.21
CA SER A 272 4.58 -6.58 4.31
C SER A 272 3.44 -7.09 3.43
N LEU A 273 3.74 -8.01 2.53
CA LEU A 273 2.78 -8.68 1.66
C LEU A 273 2.65 -10.15 2.10
N SER A 274 1.44 -10.69 2.02
CA SER A 274 1.09 -12.03 2.50
C SER A 274 0.31 -12.81 1.44
N ALA A 275 0.61 -14.10 1.33
CA ALA A 275 -0.11 -15.08 0.54
C ALA A 275 -1.03 -16.00 1.39
N LEU A 276 -1.19 -15.71 2.68
CA LEU A 276 -1.95 -16.56 3.61
C LEU A 276 -3.43 -16.68 3.30
N ASP A 277 -3.98 -15.67 2.58
CA ASP A 277 -5.38 -15.70 2.15
C ASP A 277 -5.61 -16.54 0.88
N THR A 278 -4.54 -17.11 0.33
CA THR A 278 -4.64 -18.03 -0.81
C THR A 278 -5.34 -19.32 -0.39
N PRO A 279 -6.40 -19.77 -1.09
CA PRO A 279 -7.06 -21.02 -0.82
C PRO A 279 -6.08 -22.21 -0.84
N ASN A 280 -6.01 -22.97 0.25
CA ASN A 280 -5.05 -24.08 0.41
C ASN A 280 -5.54 -25.16 1.40
N LYS A 281 -6.87 -25.34 1.56
CA LYS A 281 -7.44 -26.34 2.48
C LYS A 281 -7.06 -27.77 2.12
N SER A 282 -6.82 -28.06 0.86
CA SER A 282 -6.34 -29.36 0.39
C SER A 282 -4.82 -29.52 0.46
N GLU A 283 -4.11 -28.58 1.10
CA GLU A 283 -2.64 -28.56 1.20
C GLU A 283 -1.91 -28.68 -0.15
N GLN A 284 -2.56 -28.15 -1.21
CA GLN A 284 -2.05 -28.24 -2.58
C GLN A 284 -0.83 -27.37 -2.83
N ILE A 285 -0.54 -26.36 -1.97
CA ILE A 285 0.58 -25.45 -2.13
C ILE A 285 1.45 -25.52 -0.88
N GLU A 286 2.70 -25.92 -1.04
CA GLU A 286 3.70 -25.83 0.01
C GLU A 286 4.17 -24.38 0.19
N GLY A 287 4.52 -23.94 1.41
CA GLY A 287 5.01 -22.59 1.67
C GLY A 287 6.19 -22.17 0.80
N SER A 288 7.10 -23.11 0.51
CA SER A 288 8.27 -22.89 -0.37
C SER A 288 7.91 -22.72 -1.85
N SER A 289 6.68 -23.08 -2.22
CA SER A 289 6.18 -22.99 -3.60
C SER A 289 5.50 -21.66 -3.93
N PHE A 290 5.40 -20.75 -2.94
CA PHE A 290 5.09 -19.35 -3.18
C PHE A 290 6.37 -18.60 -3.58
N SER A 291 6.28 -17.82 -4.65
CA SER A 291 7.42 -17.12 -5.25
C SER A 291 6.99 -15.70 -5.61
N TRP A 292 7.74 -14.73 -5.09
CA TRP A 292 7.45 -13.30 -5.22
C TRP A 292 8.42 -12.64 -6.21
N ASP A 293 7.87 -11.85 -7.12
CA ASP A 293 8.56 -10.98 -8.07
C ASP A 293 8.10 -9.55 -7.74
N ILE A 294 8.99 -8.78 -7.13
CA ILE A 294 8.65 -7.49 -6.51
C ILE A 294 8.79 -6.34 -7.50
N ASP A 295 9.63 -6.51 -8.53
CA ASP A 295 9.89 -5.51 -9.55
C ASP A 295 9.33 -5.89 -10.94
N ASP A 296 8.59 -7.02 -11.02
CA ASP A 296 7.93 -7.57 -12.21
C ASP A 296 8.92 -7.79 -13.39
N ASP A 297 10.16 -8.17 -13.08
CA ASP A 297 11.17 -8.49 -14.09
C ASP A 297 11.05 -9.94 -14.62
N GLY A 298 10.17 -10.73 -14.04
CA GLY A 298 9.90 -12.13 -14.36
C GLY A 298 10.82 -13.11 -13.64
N VAL A 299 11.63 -12.64 -12.70
CA VAL A 299 12.49 -13.46 -11.84
C VAL A 299 12.00 -13.37 -10.40
N SER A 300 12.09 -14.45 -9.65
CA SER A 300 11.68 -14.47 -8.25
C SER A 300 12.74 -13.82 -7.36
N ASP A 301 12.32 -12.83 -6.56
CA ASP A 301 13.14 -12.16 -5.54
C ASP A 301 13.09 -12.86 -4.19
N ALA A 302 11.95 -13.47 -3.88
CA ALA A 302 11.71 -14.10 -2.60
C ALA A 302 10.79 -15.31 -2.72
N SER A 303 10.77 -16.14 -1.67
CA SER A 303 9.86 -17.28 -1.57
C SER A 303 9.27 -17.39 -0.16
N GLY A 304 8.10 -18.01 -0.04
CA GLY A 304 7.40 -18.19 1.23
C GLY A 304 6.05 -17.49 1.28
N TYR A 305 5.35 -17.68 2.41
CA TYR A 305 4.01 -17.12 2.62
C TYR A 305 3.98 -15.60 2.74
N SER A 306 5.10 -14.95 2.99
CA SER A 306 5.17 -13.49 3.12
C SER A 306 6.50 -12.94 2.67
N VAL A 307 6.47 -11.68 2.25
CA VAL A 307 7.66 -10.91 1.88
C VAL A 307 7.52 -9.49 2.44
N THR A 308 8.65 -8.88 2.77
CA THR A 308 8.71 -7.46 3.13
C THR A 308 9.62 -6.72 2.17
N HIS A 309 9.20 -5.52 1.76
CA HIS A 309 9.98 -4.68 0.86
C HIS A 309 9.87 -3.20 1.24
N VAL A 310 10.84 -2.41 0.81
CA VAL A 310 10.92 -0.96 0.97
C VAL A 310 11.21 -0.36 -0.40
N TRP A 311 10.39 0.60 -0.83
CA TRP A 311 10.62 1.35 -2.07
C TRP A 311 11.20 2.73 -1.74
N ASP A 312 12.36 3.06 -2.32
CA ASP A 312 13.11 4.28 -2.05
C ASP A 312 12.72 5.45 -2.96
N SER A 313 11.71 5.30 -3.79
CA SER A 313 11.26 6.35 -4.70
C SER A 313 9.78 6.25 -5.02
N PRO A 314 9.10 7.38 -5.31
CA PRO A 314 7.72 7.36 -5.75
C PRO A 314 7.55 6.65 -7.09
N GLY A 315 6.44 5.93 -7.23
CA GLY A 315 6.12 5.18 -8.44
C GLY A 315 4.95 4.24 -8.24
N ILE A 316 4.57 3.55 -9.31
CA ILE A 316 3.63 2.44 -9.27
C ILE A 316 4.44 1.17 -9.54
N TYR A 317 4.43 0.27 -8.57
CA TYR A 317 5.21 -0.96 -8.59
C TYR A 317 4.27 -2.16 -8.67
N PRO A 318 4.23 -2.86 -9.80
CA PRO A 318 3.54 -4.12 -9.88
C PRO A 318 4.31 -5.19 -9.12
N VAL A 319 3.62 -5.93 -8.25
CA VAL A 319 4.17 -7.05 -7.51
C VAL A 319 3.41 -8.30 -7.88
N ARG A 320 4.14 -9.34 -8.29
CA ARG A 320 3.57 -10.60 -8.71
C ARG A 320 3.86 -11.73 -7.74
N LEU A 321 2.84 -12.53 -7.47
CA LEU A 321 2.94 -13.76 -6.71
C LEU A 321 2.66 -14.95 -7.62
N TRP A 322 3.59 -15.89 -7.70
CA TRP A 322 3.34 -17.20 -8.26
C TRP A 322 3.09 -18.23 -7.15
N ALA A 323 2.19 -19.14 -7.41
CA ALA A 323 1.98 -20.34 -6.59
C ALA A 323 2.08 -21.57 -7.49
N THR A 324 2.84 -22.56 -7.03
CA THR A 324 2.98 -23.85 -7.71
C THR A 324 2.46 -24.95 -6.80
N SER A 325 1.48 -25.68 -7.30
CA SER A 325 0.85 -26.79 -6.59
C SER A 325 1.72 -28.05 -6.63
N THR A 326 1.51 -28.96 -5.70
CA THR A 326 2.20 -30.25 -5.60
C THR A 326 1.95 -31.16 -6.82
N ASP A 327 0.86 -30.93 -7.57
CA ASP A 327 0.58 -31.58 -8.86
C ASP A 327 1.18 -30.82 -10.06
N SER A 328 2.08 -29.86 -9.81
CA SER A 328 2.82 -29.08 -10.82
C SER A 328 1.99 -28.09 -11.64
N ARG A 329 0.76 -27.78 -11.25
CA ARG A 329 0.02 -26.64 -11.81
C ARG A 329 0.59 -25.34 -11.23
N SER A 330 0.57 -24.26 -12.01
CA SER A 330 1.02 -22.95 -11.55
C SER A 330 -0.01 -21.87 -11.89
N ALA A 331 -0.16 -20.92 -11.02
CA ALA A 331 -0.98 -19.72 -11.22
C ALA A 331 -0.26 -18.49 -10.66
N SER A 332 -0.68 -17.31 -11.06
CA SER A 332 -0.12 -16.05 -10.55
C SER A 332 -1.20 -15.01 -10.34
N SER A 333 -0.92 -14.11 -9.41
CA SER A 333 -1.69 -12.90 -9.15
C SER A 333 -0.75 -11.70 -9.16
N THR A 334 -1.23 -10.53 -9.54
CA THR A 334 -0.44 -9.28 -9.55
C THR A 334 -1.27 -8.19 -8.91
N ILE A 335 -0.62 -7.38 -8.06
CA ILE A 335 -1.18 -6.16 -7.49
C ILE A 335 -0.28 -4.98 -7.83
N GLU A 336 -0.80 -3.77 -7.74
CA GLU A 336 -0.03 -2.53 -7.89
C GLU A 336 0.16 -1.89 -6.51
N VAL A 337 1.40 -1.51 -6.20
CA VAL A 337 1.74 -0.73 -5.01
C VAL A 337 2.05 0.68 -5.45
N SER A 338 1.24 1.64 -5.00
CA SER A 338 1.43 3.07 -5.28
C SER A 338 2.25 3.70 -4.17
N VAL A 339 3.49 4.05 -4.48
CA VAL A 339 4.41 4.70 -3.56
C VAL A 339 4.42 6.20 -3.85
N ILE A 340 4.16 7.00 -2.85
CA ILE A 340 4.14 8.47 -2.91
C ILE A 340 4.87 9.02 -1.70
N ASP A 341 5.45 10.17 -1.84
CA ASP A 341 6.03 10.89 -0.72
C ASP A 341 4.92 11.63 0.04
N GLN A 342 4.74 11.29 1.31
CA GLN A 342 3.71 11.84 2.20
C GLN A 342 4.32 12.56 3.40
N SER A 343 5.60 12.43 3.63
CA SER A 343 6.31 13.04 4.74
C SER A 343 6.69 14.48 4.41
N ASP A 344 6.60 15.37 5.38
CA ASP A 344 7.12 16.72 5.26
C ASP A 344 8.60 16.70 5.67
N PRO A 345 9.48 17.50 5.04
CA PRO A 345 10.89 17.53 5.41
C PRO A 345 11.08 17.96 6.87
N VAL A 346 12.07 17.38 7.53
CA VAL A 346 12.48 17.78 8.87
C VAL A 346 13.49 18.91 8.76
N VAL A 347 13.29 20.01 9.53
CA VAL A 347 14.15 21.19 9.51
C VAL A 347 14.43 21.67 10.91
N SER A 348 15.63 22.17 11.15
CA SER A 348 16.02 22.78 12.43
C SER A 348 17.10 23.83 12.23
N ILE A 349 16.92 25.04 12.80
CA ILE A 349 17.92 26.10 12.86
C ILE A 349 18.74 25.96 14.13
N GLY A 350 20.07 26.08 14.01
CA GLY A 350 20.98 26.15 15.15
C GLY A 350 20.94 27.50 15.84
N GLY A 351 20.77 27.53 17.17
CA GLY A 351 20.78 28.72 17.98
C GLY A 351 19.64 28.72 19.02
N GLY A 352 19.86 28.21 20.19
CA GLY A 352 18.81 28.00 21.19
C GLY A 352 18.35 29.24 22.00
N GLU A 353 18.90 30.42 21.80
CA GLU A 353 18.54 31.69 22.48
C GLU A 353 18.53 32.81 21.46
N THR A 354 17.75 33.89 21.75
CA THR A 354 17.72 35.10 20.92
C THR A 354 19.13 35.64 20.70
N ILE A 355 19.56 35.69 19.44
CA ILE A 355 20.86 36.20 19.06
C ILE A 355 20.76 37.71 18.96
N VAL A 356 21.68 38.42 19.62
CA VAL A 356 21.76 39.89 19.54
C VAL A 356 22.98 40.28 18.68
N LYS A 357 22.78 41.10 17.68
CA LYS A 357 23.82 41.61 16.78
C LYS A 357 23.75 43.12 16.58
N GLY A 358 24.91 43.74 16.58
CA GLY A 358 25.04 45.17 16.30
C GLY A 358 25.14 45.43 14.81
N TYR A 359 24.82 46.68 14.42
CA TYR A 359 25.02 47.13 13.04
C TYR A 359 26.51 47.05 12.65
N GLY A 360 26.78 46.59 11.42
CA GLY A 360 28.13 46.31 10.93
C GLY A 360 28.70 44.98 11.34
N GLU A 361 28.00 44.19 12.19
CA GLU A 361 28.39 42.85 12.54
C GLU A 361 27.76 41.83 11.56
N VAL A 362 28.40 40.68 11.44
CA VAL A 362 27.89 39.55 10.62
C VAL A 362 27.18 38.53 11.53
N LEU A 363 25.96 38.19 11.16
CA LEU A 363 25.18 37.13 11.77
C LEU A 363 25.41 35.85 10.99
N GLU A 364 26.04 34.86 11.58
CA GLU A 364 26.27 33.51 11.01
C GLU A 364 25.25 32.54 11.60
N ILE A 365 24.45 31.91 10.74
CA ILE A 365 23.42 30.94 11.11
C ILE A 365 23.61 29.69 10.27
N SER A 366 23.37 28.53 10.91
CA SER A 366 23.35 27.23 10.25
C SER A 366 22.08 26.49 10.60
N GLY A 367 21.53 25.74 9.65
CA GLY A 367 20.41 24.84 9.85
C GLY A 367 20.67 23.47 9.26
N TRP A 368 19.94 22.48 9.78
CA TRP A 368 19.98 21.08 9.36
C TRP A 368 18.62 20.67 8.88
N PHE A 369 18.61 19.77 7.94
CA PHE A 369 17.39 19.25 7.36
C PHE A 369 17.62 17.86 6.76
N SER A 370 16.56 17.05 6.70
CA SER A 370 16.50 15.76 6.00
C SER A 370 15.09 15.49 5.54
N ASP A 371 14.95 14.55 4.61
CA ASP A 371 13.67 14.10 4.09
C ASP A 371 13.76 12.66 3.62
N ASN A 372 12.65 11.89 3.71
CA ASN A 372 12.60 10.49 3.37
C ASN A 372 12.79 10.20 1.86
N TRP A 373 12.55 11.17 0.97
CA TRP A 373 12.85 11.08 -0.46
C TRP A 373 13.96 12.04 -0.89
N GLY A 374 14.13 13.10 -0.16
CA GLY A 374 15.19 14.08 -0.34
C GLY A 374 14.70 15.48 -0.67
N VAL A 375 15.55 16.44 -0.35
CA VAL A 375 15.28 17.88 -0.46
C VAL A 375 15.58 18.38 -1.87
N ASP A 376 14.70 19.24 -2.40
CA ASP A 376 14.86 19.94 -3.70
C ASP A 376 15.38 21.35 -3.55
N ARG A 377 14.91 22.09 -2.53
CA ARG A 377 15.21 23.50 -2.35
C ARG A 377 15.29 23.91 -0.88
N VAL A 378 16.21 24.80 -0.60
CA VAL A 378 16.36 25.44 0.70
C VAL A 378 16.38 26.96 0.52
N ASP A 379 15.49 27.67 1.23
CA ASP A 379 15.40 29.12 1.22
C ASP A 379 15.68 29.65 2.63
N TRP A 380 16.56 30.66 2.72
CA TRP A 380 16.71 31.48 3.90
C TRP A 380 15.89 32.75 3.76
N LEU A 381 15.12 33.07 4.78
CA LEU A 381 14.26 34.24 4.79
C LEU A 381 14.64 35.16 5.98
N LEU A 382 14.49 36.46 5.79
CA LEU A 382 14.50 37.46 6.84
C LEU A 382 13.17 38.18 6.80
N ASP A 383 12.42 38.18 7.91
CA ASP A 383 11.07 38.77 8.02
C ASP A 383 10.13 38.35 6.90
N GLY A 384 10.22 37.05 6.51
CA GLY A 384 9.39 36.46 5.45
C GLY A 384 9.84 36.79 4.02
N ASN A 385 10.93 37.54 3.83
CA ASN A 385 11.51 37.83 2.51
C ASN A 385 12.68 36.87 2.26
N ILE A 386 12.68 36.21 1.10
CA ILE A 386 13.78 35.29 0.72
C ILE A 386 15.04 36.16 0.48
N ILE A 387 16.11 35.82 1.20
CA ILE A 387 17.43 36.45 1.09
C ILE A 387 18.45 35.55 0.38
N GLU A 388 18.27 34.25 0.46
CA GLU A 388 19.09 33.26 -0.27
C GLU A 388 18.26 32.04 -0.62
N SER A 389 18.45 31.49 -1.84
CA SER A 389 17.85 30.23 -2.30
C SER A 389 18.91 29.30 -2.85
N ASN A 390 18.88 28.04 -2.42
CA ASN A 390 19.78 27.02 -2.91
C ASN A 390 18.99 25.86 -3.53
N TYR A 391 19.10 25.70 -4.86
CA TYR A 391 18.51 24.63 -5.66
C TYR A 391 19.53 23.53 -6.02
N SER A 392 20.76 23.63 -5.56
CA SER A 392 21.81 22.65 -5.86
C SER A 392 21.95 21.60 -4.78
N ILE A 393 21.10 21.61 -3.79
CA ILE A 393 21.09 20.65 -2.70
C ILE A 393 20.43 19.38 -3.24
N GLN A 394 21.25 18.35 -3.38
CA GLN A 394 20.77 17.00 -3.70
C GLN A 394 21.05 16.12 -2.50
N THR A 395 20.02 15.85 -1.72
CA THR A 395 20.09 14.87 -0.65
C THR A 395 19.57 13.53 -1.14
N GLY A 396 20.16 12.46 -0.60
CA GLY A 396 19.64 11.10 -0.74
C GLY A 396 18.42 10.86 0.18
N VAL A 397 17.98 9.62 0.20
CA VAL A 397 16.94 9.13 1.11
C VAL A 397 17.43 9.23 2.54
N ASP A 398 16.68 9.89 3.42
CA ASP A 398 17.02 10.10 4.83
C ASP A 398 18.43 10.68 5.09
N GLU A 399 19.01 11.37 4.11
CA GLU A 399 20.34 11.96 4.24
C GLU A 399 20.26 13.31 4.93
N ASP A 400 20.94 13.43 6.09
CA ASP A 400 21.08 14.69 6.80
C ASP A 400 21.97 15.65 6.02
N ALA A 401 21.49 16.86 5.81
CA ALA A 401 22.21 17.93 5.17
C ALA A 401 22.16 19.23 6.00
N SER A 402 23.00 20.19 5.65
CA SER A 402 23.03 21.47 6.31
C SER A 402 23.23 22.61 5.33
N SER A 403 22.67 23.76 5.68
CA SER A 403 22.90 25.02 4.99
C SER A 403 23.31 26.09 6.01
N SER A 404 24.09 27.06 5.59
CA SER A 404 24.50 28.19 6.43
C SER A 404 24.39 29.48 5.65
N ILE A 405 24.03 30.55 6.34
CA ILE A 405 23.95 31.90 5.78
C ILE A 405 24.70 32.87 6.64
N ASN A 406 25.28 33.89 5.98
CA ASN A 406 25.92 35.06 6.61
C ASN A 406 25.12 36.29 6.26
N ILE A 407 24.51 36.91 7.26
CA ILE A 407 23.73 38.14 7.11
C ILE A 407 24.54 39.30 7.72
N GLU A 408 24.99 40.26 6.89
CA GLU A 408 25.57 41.49 7.37
C GLU A 408 24.44 42.41 7.85
N VAL A 409 24.53 42.85 9.12
CA VAL A 409 23.53 43.72 9.71
C VAL A 409 23.79 45.14 9.24
N ILE A 410 23.08 45.57 8.21
CA ILE A 410 23.23 46.88 7.55
C ILE A 410 22.24 47.90 8.08
N ASP A 411 22.52 49.20 7.84
CA ASP A 411 21.71 50.31 8.31
C ASP A 411 20.26 50.33 7.77
N ASP A 412 19.98 49.56 6.71
CA ASP A 412 18.64 49.46 6.12
C ASP A 412 17.68 48.57 6.94
N PHE A 413 18.22 47.75 7.83
CA PHE A 413 17.39 46.98 8.76
C PHE A 413 16.92 47.84 9.92
N SER A 414 15.66 47.70 10.33
CA SER A 414 15.16 48.42 11.50
C SER A 414 15.78 47.87 12.79
N PRO A 415 16.01 48.70 13.82
CA PRO A 415 16.37 48.17 15.14
C PRO A 415 15.22 47.37 15.73
N GLY A 416 15.53 46.22 16.38
CA GLY A 416 14.52 45.39 17.05
C GLY A 416 14.64 43.95 16.75
N VAL A 417 13.53 43.19 16.98
CA VAL A 417 13.45 41.76 16.76
C VAL A 417 13.07 41.46 15.32
N HIS A 418 13.83 40.61 14.68
CA HIS A 418 13.64 40.09 13.34
C HIS A 418 13.54 38.56 13.40
N ILE A 419 12.93 37.95 12.40
CA ILE A 419 12.79 36.48 12.30
C ILE A 419 13.62 36.03 11.09
N VAL A 420 14.60 35.16 11.37
CA VAL A 420 15.31 34.40 10.34
C VAL A 420 14.66 33.05 10.23
N SER A 421 14.22 32.67 9.03
CA SER A 421 13.57 31.39 8.78
C SER A 421 14.38 30.56 7.80
N LEU A 422 14.36 29.23 8.03
CA LEU A 422 14.85 28.24 7.08
C LEU A 422 13.65 27.47 6.55
N LEU A 423 13.31 27.68 5.30
CA LEU A 423 12.25 26.97 4.59
C LEU A 423 12.88 25.88 3.70
N VAL A 424 12.51 24.65 3.94
CA VAL A 424 12.98 23.49 3.20
C VAL A 424 11.84 22.91 2.39
N THR A 425 12.06 22.65 1.11
CA THR A 425 11.10 22.04 0.20
C THR A 425 11.69 20.74 -0.34
N ASP A 426 10.95 19.63 -0.24
CA ASP A 426 11.34 18.32 -0.75
C ASP A 426 11.11 18.19 -2.27
N LYS A 427 11.43 17.04 -2.83
CA LYS A 427 11.23 16.71 -4.26
C LYS A 427 9.76 16.54 -4.64
N SER A 428 8.87 16.31 -3.66
CA SER A 428 7.42 16.21 -3.88
C SER A 428 6.72 17.56 -3.88
N GLY A 429 7.40 18.62 -3.39
CA GLY A 429 6.90 19.99 -3.27
C GLY A 429 6.29 20.30 -1.91
N ARG A 430 6.43 19.39 -0.90
CA ARG A 430 6.04 19.65 0.47
C ARG A 430 7.11 20.53 1.13
N SER A 431 6.75 21.25 2.19
CA SER A 431 7.68 22.19 2.80
C SER A 431 7.50 22.27 4.31
N SER A 432 8.62 22.40 5.00
CA SER A 432 8.69 22.71 6.43
C SER A 432 9.55 23.92 6.68
N GLN A 433 9.30 24.64 7.75
CA GLN A 433 10.01 25.85 8.15
C GLN A 433 10.34 25.80 9.62
N ASP A 434 11.54 26.30 9.98
CA ASP A 434 11.92 26.59 11.35
C ASP A 434 12.37 28.05 11.45
N ASP A 435 12.12 28.69 12.60
CA ASP A 435 12.27 30.12 12.82
C ASP A 435 13.22 30.40 13.98
N LEU A 436 14.07 31.40 13.82
CA LEU A 436 14.97 31.89 14.84
C LEU A 436 14.77 33.41 15.04
N GLU A 437 14.53 33.81 16.28
CA GLU A 437 14.48 35.24 16.64
C GLU A 437 15.89 35.81 16.76
N VAL A 438 16.16 36.90 16.07
CA VAL A 438 17.39 37.68 16.13
C VAL A 438 17.08 39.14 16.47
N SER A 439 17.90 39.80 17.26
CA SER A 439 17.71 41.20 17.62
C SER A 439 18.83 42.05 17.07
N PHE A 440 18.49 43.04 16.24
CA PHE A 440 19.44 44.02 15.74
C PHE A 440 19.42 45.23 16.64
N VAL A 441 20.60 45.63 17.12
CA VAL A 441 20.76 46.68 18.09
C VAL A 441 21.76 47.72 17.58
N ASP A 442 21.49 48.97 17.86
CA ASP A 442 22.44 50.05 17.62
C ASP A 442 23.57 49.93 18.68
N ILE A 443 24.81 49.82 18.20
CA ILE A 443 26.03 49.77 19.02
C ILE A 443 26.94 50.95 18.79
N THR A 444 26.58 51.88 17.91
CA THR A 444 27.38 53.03 17.51
C THR A 444 26.90 54.30 18.19
N PRO A 445 27.76 55.05 18.89
CA PRO A 445 27.39 56.33 19.45
C PRO A 445 27.26 57.38 18.34
N PRO A 446 26.43 58.42 18.54
CA PRO A 446 26.24 59.47 17.54
C PRO A 446 27.53 60.20 17.22
N GLU A 447 27.73 60.52 15.93
CA GLU A 447 28.89 61.30 15.43
C GLU A 447 28.60 62.80 15.45
N ILE A 448 29.51 63.60 16.05
CA ILE A 448 29.38 64.99 16.08
C ILE A 448 29.93 65.62 14.77
N LEU A 449 29.04 66.19 13.98
CA LEU A 449 29.41 66.79 12.69
C LEU A 449 29.90 68.19 12.80
N LEU A 450 29.34 69.00 13.72
CA LEU A 450 29.58 70.42 13.78
C LEU A 450 29.42 70.95 15.22
N GLN A 451 30.40 71.74 15.63
CA GLN A 451 30.37 72.50 16.87
C GLN A 451 30.57 73.99 16.51
N LEU A 452 29.67 74.82 16.96
CA LEU A 452 29.74 76.26 16.71
C LEU A 452 29.71 77.02 18.04
N VAL A 453 30.50 78.08 18.10
CA VAL A 453 30.44 79.09 19.13
C VAL A 453 30.21 80.43 18.43
N ASP A 454 29.15 81.15 18.81
CA ASP A 454 28.71 82.44 18.18
C ASP A 454 28.61 82.31 16.63
N SER A 455 28.09 81.17 16.15
CA SER A 455 27.95 80.85 14.72
C SER A 455 29.25 80.61 13.95
N LEU A 456 30.39 80.52 14.62
CA LEU A 456 31.69 80.21 14.04
C LEU A 456 32.09 78.80 14.37
N PRO A 457 32.66 78.05 13.46
CA PRO A 457 33.17 76.70 13.77
C PRO A 457 34.17 76.74 14.91
N TYR A 458 33.98 75.89 15.91
CA TYR A 458 34.90 75.68 17.02
C TYR A 458 36.12 74.89 16.56
N ASP A 459 37.32 75.47 16.78
CA ASP A 459 38.58 74.86 16.40
C ASP A 459 39.31 74.30 17.64
N SER A 460 39.66 75.10 18.59
CA SER A 460 40.38 74.66 19.80
C SER A 460 40.10 75.50 21.03
N GLN A 461 39.67 76.73 20.85
CA GLN A 461 39.36 77.71 21.93
C GLN A 461 38.36 78.74 21.42
N ALA A 462 37.42 79.14 22.23
CA ALA A 462 36.53 80.28 22.01
C ALA A 462 36.84 81.39 23.00
N GLU A 463 36.61 82.65 22.59
CA GLU A 463 36.79 83.84 23.42
C GLU A 463 35.40 84.40 23.76
N ALA A 464 35.24 84.86 25.01
CA ALA A 464 34.01 85.48 25.48
C ALA A 464 34.35 86.65 26.45
N THR A 465 33.40 87.54 26.70
CA THR A 465 33.53 88.60 27.67
C THR A 465 32.54 88.38 28.81
N VAL A 466 32.95 88.67 30.07
CA VAL A 466 32.05 88.56 31.22
C VAL A 466 30.81 89.42 30.98
N GLY A 467 29.62 88.83 31.14
CA GLY A 467 28.32 89.52 30.98
C GLY A 467 27.75 89.49 29.57
N ASP A 468 28.51 89.10 28.57
CA ASP A 468 28.02 88.95 27.20
C ASP A 468 27.43 87.56 26.93
N PRO A 469 26.37 87.46 26.17
CA PRO A 469 25.77 86.12 25.83
C PRO A 469 26.61 85.42 24.78
N VAL A 470 26.94 84.14 25.02
CA VAL A 470 27.64 83.26 24.09
C VAL A 470 26.67 82.15 23.62
N ILE A 471 26.63 81.89 22.32
CA ILE A 471 25.77 80.90 21.73
C ILE A 471 26.59 79.69 21.39
N PHE A 472 26.22 78.53 22.00
CA PHE A 472 26.78 77.24 21.68
C PHE A 472 25.78 76.44 20.86
N GLN A 473 26.24 75.83 19.76
CA GLN A 473 25.41 75.01 18.92
C GLN A 473 26.19 73.76 18.50
N ILE A 474 25.52 72.62 18.49
CA ILE A 474 26.07 71.32 18.07
C ILE A 474 25.12 70.64 17.13
N SER A 475 25.67 69.89 16.18
CA SER A 475 24.93 69.01 15.28
C SER A 475 25.62 67.63 15.26
N ALA A 476 24.83 66.57 15.38
CA ALA A 476 25.31 65.21 15.28
C ALA A 476 24.38 64.41 14.39
N ILE A 477 24.90 63.30 13.90
CA ILE A 477 24.15 62.32 13.13
C ILE A 477 24.35 60.96 13.77
N ASP A 478 23.38 60.10 13.54
CA ASP A 478 23.41 58.69 13.87
C ASP A 478 22.65 57.97 12.76
N ASN A 479 23.22 56.84 12.27
CA ASN A 479 22.63 56.14 11.14
C ASN A 479 21.43 55.27 11.55
N GLN A 480 21.44 54.80 12.82
CA GLN A 480 20.44 53.86 13.33
C GLN A 480 19.38 54.53 14.19
N SER A 481 19.66 55.73 14.70
CA SER A 481 18.76 56.47 15.56
C SER A 481 18.13 57.65 14.85
N SER A 482 16.81 57.73 14.86
CA SER A 482 16.05 58.80 14.22
C SER A 482 16.02 60.10 15.04
N SER A 483 16.29 60.01 16.32
CA SER A 483 16.34 61.18 17.22
C SER A 483 17.62 61.16 18.06
N ILE A 484 18.18 62.34 18.21
CA ILE A 484 19.37 62.59 19.01
C ILE A 484 19.03 63.66 20.09
N SER A 485 19.36 63.36 21.32
CA SER A 485 19.19 64.22 22.44
C SER A 485 20.50 64.92 22.76
N TYR A 486 20.43 66.19 23.14
CA TYR A 486 21.59 67.03 23.48
C TYR A 486 21.40 67.56 24.88
N THR A 487 22.41 67.41 25.75
CA THR A 487 22.43 67.92 27.11
C THR A 487 23.73 68.68 27.32
N TRP A 488 23.63 70.02 27.45
CA TRP A 488 24.75 70.93 27.77
C TRP A 488 24.95 70.98 29.26
N ILE A 489 26.20 70.93 29.69
CA ILE A 489 26.64 71.09 31.07
C ILE A 489 27.65 72.26 31.09
N ILE A 490 27.28 73.36 31.70
CA ILE A 490 28.09 74.54 31.77
C ILE A 490 28.46 74.77 33.22
N GLU A 491 29.70 75.29 33.47
CA GLU A 491 30.26 75.51 34.79
C GLU A 491 30.29 74.25 35.70
N GLN A 492 30.62 73.09 35.10
CA GLN A 492 30.59 71.78 35.69
C GLN A 492 31.44 71.77 37.01
N GLY A 493 30.86 71.27 38.09
CA GLY A 493 31.52 71.09 39.42
C GLY A 493 31.63 72.41 40.21
N THR A 494 30.97 73.53 39.80
CA THR A 494 30.82 74.73 40.54
C THR A 494 29.42 74.86 41.17
N GLU A 495 29.20 75.88 42.06
CA GLU A 495 27.87 76.13 42.64
C GLU A 495 26.89 76.71 41.55
N ASN A 496 27.39 77.04 40.36
CA ASN A 496 26.64 77.60 39.25
C ASN A 496 26.45 76.60 38.09
N GLU A 497 26.69 75.34 38.28
CA GLU A 497 26.49 74.27 37.28
C GLU A 497 25.07 74.34 36.73
N ILE A 498 24.94 74.40 35.44
CA ILE A 498 23.65 74.51 34.77
C ILE A 498 23.58 73.44 33.65
N GLU A 499 22.43 72.79 33.57
CA GLU A 499 22.13 71.87 32.48
C GLU A 499 21.08 72.45 31.52
N PHE A 500 21.28 72.31 30.23
CA PHE A 500 20.33 72.70 29.19
C PHE A 500 20.09 71.58 28.21
N ILE A 501 18.87 71.50 27.72
CA ILE A 501 18.49 70.46 26.74
C ILE A 501 18.23 71.10 25.38
N GLY A 502 18.80 70.54 24.32
CA GLY A 502 18.59 70.99 22.93
C GLY A 502 19.88 71.19 22.16
N PRO A 503 19.82 71.31 20.83
CA PRO A 503 21.00 71.45 19.99
C PRO A 503 21.70 72.83 20.09
N GLN A 504 21.10 73.77 20.80
CA GLN A 504 21.62 75.10 20.97
C GLN A 504 21.34 75.58 22.38
N VAL A 505 22.33 76.31 23.00
CA VAL A 505 22.18 76.96 24.26
C VAL A 505 22.81 78.34 24.21
N ILE A 506 22.23 79.28 24.94
CA ILE A 506 22.79 80.62 25.14
C ILE A 506 23.14 80.78 26.61
N HIS A 507 24.40 81.11 26.91
CA HIS A 507 24.89 81.27 28.26
C HIS A 507 25.65 82.58 28.43
N VAL A 508 25.60 83.15 29.66
CA VAL A 508 26.31 84.36 30.04
C VAL A 508 27.27 84.02 31.20
N PHE A 509 28.56 84.10 30.96
CA PHE A 509 29.55 83.76 31.98
C PHE A 509 29.65 84.96 32.96
N SER A 510 29.75 84.58 34.25
CA SER A 510 29.84 85.59 35.34
C SER A 510 31.26 85.71 35.92
N THR A 511 32.19 84.81 35.55
CA THR A 511 33.57 84.76 36.09
C THR A 511 34.60 84.79 34.93
N GLU A 512 35.74 85.50 35.15
CA GLU A 512 36.89 85.53 34.22
C GLU A 512 37.67 84.14 34.32
N GLY A 513 38.32 83.76 33.19
CA GLY A 513 39.21 82.62 33.11
C GLY A 513 38.71 81.52 32.15
N PRO A 514 39.44 80.39 32.07
CA PRO A 514 39.07 79.36 31.22
C PRO A 514 37.88 78.58 31.81
N GLN A 515 36.83 78.36 30.98
CA GLN A 515 35.61 77.65 31.33
C GLN A 515 35.41 76.54 30.30
N ASN A 516 35.10 75.30 30.81
CA ASN A 516 34.77 74.20 29.93
C ASN A 516 33.25 74.02 29.88
N VAL A 517 32.75 73.93 28.63
CA VAL A 517 31.36 73.68 28.33
C VAL A 517 31.29 72.23 27.72
N TYR A 518 30.52 71.43 28.29
CA TYR A 518 30.33 70.06 27.80
C TYR A 518 28.95 69.87 27.14
N CYS A 519 28.88 69.11 26.07
CA CYS A 519 27.62 68.66 25.54
C CYS A 519 27.63 67.15 25.42
N ARG A 520 26.72 66.47 26.14
CA ARG A 520 26.44 65.06 25.96
C ARG A 520 25.43 64.95 24.84
N VAL A 521 25.80 64.22 23.81
CA VAL A 521 24.96 63.78 22.68
C VAL A 521 24.61 62.38 22.85
N GLU A 522 23.32 62.02 22.88
CA GLU A 522 22.83 60.68 23.18
C GLU A 522 21.80 60.29 22.15
N ASN A 523 21.94 59.05 21.61
CA ASN A 523 21.00 58.50 20.65
C ASN A 523 19.83 57.77 21.35
N GLU A 524 18.89 57.15 20.61
CA GLU A 524 17.75 56.40 21.15
C GLU A 524 18.17 55.14 21.89
N ALA A 525 19.30 54.54 21.53
CA ALA A 525 19.88 53.37 22.22
C ALA A 525 20.59 53.73 23.54
N GLY A 526 20.67 55.01 23.89
CA GLY A 526 21.37 55.49 25.09
C GLY A 526 22.88 55.54 24.95
N LEU A 527 23.41 55.39 23.73
CA LEU A 527 24.85 55.54 23.50
C LEU A 527 25.20 57.02 23.39
N THR A 528 26.35 57.39 23.94
CA THR A 528 26.69 58.81 24.12
C THR A 528 28.04 59.16 23.52
N THR A 529 28.11 60.38 22.93
CA THR A 529 29.34 61.05 22.55
C THR A 529 29.38 62.43 23.24
N PHE A 530 30.57 62.87 23.61
CA PHE A 530 30.77 64.10 24.33
C PHE A 530 31.52 65.16 23.47
N ALA A 531 31.06 66.40 23.47
CA ALA A 531 31.77 67.52 22.99
C ALA A 531 32.28 68.36 24.17
N GLU A 532 33.51 68.82 24.10
CA GLU A 532 34.12 69.71 25.06
C GLU A 532 34.54 71.06 24.35
N ILE A 533 34.07 72.17 24.85
CA ILE A 533 34.35 73.45 24.30
C ILE A 533 35.05 74.27 25.40
N LEU A 534 36.30 74.66 25.17
CA LEU A 534 37.05 75.55 26.04
C LEU A 534 36.72 77.02 25.65
N VAL A 535 36.20 77.76 26.60
CA VAL A 535 35.90 79.22 26.46
C VAL A 535 36.82 79.97 27.40
N VAL A 536 37.59 80.91 26.88
CA VAL A 536 38.36 81.85 27.69
C VAL A 536 37.56 83.10 27.85
N VAL A 537 37.15 83.41 29.10
CA VAL A 537 36.31 84.55 29.41
C VAL A 537 37.21 85.72 29.91
N GLU A 538 37.21 86.85 29.19
CA GLU A 538 37.93 88.04 29.53
C GLU A 538 37.07 89.00 30.36
N GLY A 539 37.70 89.83 31.26
CA GLY A 539 37.04 90.77 32.09
C GLY A 539 36.47 91.94 31.30
N GLU A 540 35.37 92.54 31.74
CA GLU A 540 34.74 93.67 31.12
C GLU A 540 35.72 94.90 31.12
N GLU A 541 36.20 95.35 29.89
CA GLU A 541 36.88 96.60 29.80
C GLU A 541 35.91 97.75 30.15
N THR A 542 36.10 98.44 31.30
CA THR A 542 35.29 99.51 31.75
C THR A 542 35.46 100.75 30.83
N GLY A 543 34.77 100.80 29.73
CA GLY A 543 34.62 101.93 28.82
C GLY A 543 33.14 102.25 28.60
N GLY A 544 32.64 103.30 29.33
CA GLY A 544 31.24 103.68 29.38
C GLY A 544 30.57 103.98 28.06
N GLY A 545 29.38 103.39 27.89
CA GLY A 545 28.45 103.72 26.82
C GLY A 545 27.19 102.89 26.84
N LEU A 546 26.14 103.36 27.56
CA LEU A 546 24.78 102.78 27.47
C LEU A 546 24.21 102.95 26.04
N GLY A 547 24.43 102.06 25.17
CA GLY A 547 23.90 102.09 23.80
C GLY A 547 23.97 100.76 23.02
N ALA A 548 24.87 99.93 23.37
CA ALA A 548 25.13 98.71 22.60
C ALA A 548 24.30 97.47 23.05
N LEU A 549 23.91 97.39 24.31
CA LEU A 549 23.22 96.20 24.84
C LEU A 549 21.83 95.99 24.22
N GLY A 550 21.09 97.06 23.91
CA GLY A 550 19.76 96.93 23.30
C GLY A 550 19.80 96.48 21.83
N LEU A 551 20.83 96.95 21.09
CA LEU A 551 20.99 96.54 19.67
C LEU A 551 21.61 95.17 19.52
N ALA A 552 22.48 94.79 20.43
CA ALA A 552 23.07 93.42 20.46
C ALA A 552 22.02 92.32 20.72
N ILE A 553 21.09 92.60 21.67
CA ILE A 553 20.00 91.62 21.95
C ILE A 553 19.07 91.46 20.72
N ILE A 554 18.74 92.54 20.04
CA ILE A 554 17.90 92.48 18.82
C ILE A 554 18.68 91.78 17.66
N ALA A 555 19.98 92.04 17.53
CA ALA A 555 20.81 91.40 16.51
C ALA A 555 20.97 89.94 16.77
N VAL A 556 21.16 89.49 18.04
CA VAL A 556 21.26 88.11 18.44
C VAL A 556 19.94 87.35 18.18
N ILE A 557 18.80 87.95 18.49
CA ILE A 557 17.48 87.37 18.20
C ILE A 557 17.26 87.19 16.68
N VAL A 558 17.63 88.22 15.91
CA VAL A 558 17.47 88.16 14.44
C VAL A 558 18.45 87.19 13.80
N ILE A 559 19.68 87.09 14.27
CA ILE A 559 20.68 86.12 13.82
C ILE A 559 20.26 84.72 14.23
N GLY A 560 19.74 84.52 15.46
CA GLY A 560 19.19 83.26 15.91
C GLY A 560 18.03 82.79 15.03
N ILE A 561 17.10 83.62 14.68
CA ILE A 561 15.96 83.27 13.78
C ILE A 561 16.48 82.97 12.36
N ILE A 562 17.49 83.75 11.86
CA ILE A 562 18.10 83.51 10.55
C ILE A 562 18.91 82.18 10.58
N ALA A 563 19.63 81.88 11.66
CA ALA A 563 20.39 80.62 11.81
C ALA A 563 19.45 79.38 11.89
N VAL A 564 18.38 79.48 12.68
CA VAL A 564 17.36 78.44 12.76
C VAL A 564 16.65 78.24 11.42
N GLY A 565 16.28 79.33 10.74
CA GLY A 565 15.71 79.31 9.42
C GLY A 565 16.67 78.78 8.35
N GLY A 566 17.96 79.17 8.45
CA GLY A 566 19.03 78.64 7.59
C GLY A 566 19.30 77.11 7.80
N PHE A 567 19.28 76.68 9.07
CA PHE A 567 19.47 75.29 9.42
C PHE A 567 18.31 74.45 8.94
N ILE A 568 17.07 74.87 9.12
CA ILE A 568 15.88 74.21 8.57
C ILE A 568 15.95 74.14 7.06
N ALA A 569 16.31 75.23 6.40
CA ALA A 569 16.46 75.34 4.94
C ALA A 569 17.60 74.42 4.43
N PHE A 570 18.72 74.39 5.17
CA PHE A 570 19.85 73.47 4.85
C PHE A 570 19.49 71.99 5.00
N ASN A 571 18.84 71.62 6.09
CA ASN A 571 18.37 70.28 6.27
C ASN A 571 17.34 69.86 5.21
N LEU A 572 16.44 70.75 4.83
CA LEU A 572 15.49 70.52 3.74
C LEU A 572 16.22 70.44 2.38
N ALA A 573 17.27 71.23 2.16
CA ALA A 573 18.09 71.16 0.95
C ALA A 573 18.95 69.89 0.87
N VAL A 574 19.50 69.40 2.01
CA VAL A 574 20.25 68.15 2.10
C VAL A 574 19.32 66.97 1.87
N ARG A 575 18.14 66.96 2.50
CA ARG A 575 17.12 65.92 2.23
C ARG A 575 16.68 65.88 0.77
N ARG A 576 16.49 67.08 0.13
CA ARG A 576 16.18 67.10 -1.31
C ARG A 576 17.33 66.62 -2.19
N ARG A 577 18.59 66.95 -1.83
CA ARG A 577 19.75 66.47 -2.60
C ARG A 577 19.96 64.95 -2.41
N MET A 578 19.64 64.35 -1.24
CA MET A 578 19.69 62.94 -1.06
C MET A 578 18.58 62.21 -1.85
N SER A 579 17.34 62.76 -1.87
CA SER A 579 16.30 62.19 -2.72
C SER A 579 16.64 62.28 -4.21
N ASP A 580 17.23 63.39 -4.66
CA ASP A 580 17.66 63.55 -6.06
C ASP A 580 18.82 62.61 -6.45
N ILE A 581 19.66 62.17 -5.50
CA ILE A 581 20.73 61.16 -5.73
C ILE A 581 20.14 59.77 -5.80
N VAL A 582 19.20 59.41 -4.93
CA VAL A 582 18.50 58.13 -4.96
C VAL A 582 17.67 58.00 -6.24
N ASP A 583 16.93 59.07 -6.62
CA ASP A 583 16.15 59.07 -7.87
C ASP A 583 17.07 58.98 -9.13
N GLN A 584 18.30 59.50 -9.09
CA GLN A 584 19.28 59.34 -10.18
C GLN A 584 19.94 57.94 -10.23
N GLU A 585 20.09 57.24 -9.11
CA GLU A 585 20.56 55.88 -9.09
C GLU A 585 19.47 54.91 -9.59
N GLU A 586 18.20 55.12 -9.19
CA GLU A 586 17.08 54.34 -9.73
C GLU A 586 16.87 54.56 -11.24
N GLU A 587 16.96 55.81 -11.74
CA GLU A 587 16.89 56.09 -13.19
C GLU A 587 18.06 55.44 -13.96
N ASN A 588 19.27 55.38 -13.37
CA ASN A 588 20.41 54.73 -14.01
C ASN A 588 20.31 53.21 -13.99
N GLU A 589 19.72 52.61 -12.95
CA GLU A 589 19.49 51.16 -12.92
C GLU A 589 18.39 50.74 -13.91
N GLU A 590 17.33 51.53 -14.08
CA GLU A 590 16.27 51.26 -15.04
C GLU A 590 16.75 51.43 -16.50
N GLU A 591 17.65 52.39 -16.77
CA GLU A 591 18.23 52.61 -18.10
C GLU A 591 19.27 51.51 -18.47
N VAL A 592 19.95 50.90 -17.49
CA VAL A 592 20.87 49.78 -17.69
C VAL A 592 20.09 48.48 -17.95
N ARG A 593 18.92 48.29 -17.35
CA ARG A 593 18.07 47.11 -17.61
C ARG A 593 17.38 47.10 -18.97
N THR A 594 17.23 48.24 -19.61
CA THR A 594 16.57 48.32 -20.92
C THR A 594 17.51 48.26 -22.13
N THR A 595 18.83 48.21 -21.95
CA THR A 595 19.80 48.28 -23.02
C THR A 595 20.68 47.07 -23.23
N GLU A 596 20.60 46.02 -22.37
CA GLU A 596 21.32 44.76 -22.63
C GLU A 596 20.51 43.82 -23.51
N LYS A 597 20.69 43.96 -24.80
CA LYS A 597 20.41 42.97 -25.80
C LYS A 597 21.55 41.93 -25.78
N PRO A 598 21.28 40.64 -25.74
CA PRO A 598 22.36 39.63 -25.72
C PRO A 598 23.21 39.74 -26.97
N PRO A 599 24.55 39.65 -26.86
CA PRO A 599 25.43 39.70 -28.03
C PRO A 599 25.24 38.46 -28.88
N GLU A 600 25.07 38.67 -30.19
CA GLU A 600 25.18 37.65 -31.21
C GLU A 600 26.59 37.07 -31.25
N ASP A 601 26.63 35.74 -31.39
CA ASP A 601 27.76 34.89 -31.64
C ASP A 601 28.73 35.46 -32.67
N VAL A 602 29.99 35.60 -32.31
CA VAL A 602 31.10 35.59 -33.25
C VAL A 602 32.10 34.53 -32.82
N GLY A 603 32.03 33.41 -33.55
CA GLY A 603 32.93 32.30 -33.36
C GLY A 603 34.38 32.61 -33.61
N MET A 604 35.25 31.85 -33.01
CA MET A 604 36.43 31.21 -33.69
C MET A 604 37.15 30.21 -32.77
N TRP A 605 37.43 29.02 -33.36
CA TRP A 605 38.38 27.96 -33.00
C TRP A 605 38.03 27.13 -31.75
N GLY A 606 37.61 25.91 -31.86
CA GLY A 606 38.12 24.77 -32.60
C GLY A 606 38.39 23.64 -31.62
N GLN A 607 37.60 22.60 -31.56
CA GLN A 607 37.93 21.20 -31.69
C GLN A 607 36.76 20.29 -31.27
N ARG A 608 36.42 19.41 -32.18
CA ARG A 608 35.46 18.32 -32.03
C ARG A 608 35.94 17.31 -31.00
N THR A 609 35.06 16.86 -30.13
CA THR A 609 34.95 15.44 -29.77
C THR A 609 33.48 15.05 -29.76
N THR A 610 33.18 14.14 -30.61
CA THR A 610 31.89 13.47 -30.82
C THR A 610 31.56 12.58 -29.63
N ASN A 611 30.38 12.73 -29.08
CA ASN A 611 29.72 11.64 -28.39
C ASN A 611 28.25 11.59 -28.84
N PRO A 612 27.81 10.48 -29.46
CA PRO A 612 26.45 10.33 -29.94
C PRO A 612 25.64 9.63 -28.84
N PHE A 613 24.53 10.20 -28.48
CA PHE A 613 23.33 9.64 -27.89
C PHE A 613 22.66 10.63 -26.92
N GLN A 614 21.77 11.42 -27.47
CA GLN A 614 20.60 11.93 -26.75
C GLN A 614 19.47 12.21 -27.75
N PRO A 615 18.31 11.61 -27.58
CA PRO A 615 17.13 12.03 -28.33
C PRO A 615 16.52 13.26 -27.67
N SER A 616 16.39 14.31 -28.46
CA SER A 616 15.64 15.52 -28.14
C SER A 616 14.15 15.20 -28.08
N TYR A 617 13.52 15.48 -26.94
CA TYR A 617 12.07 15.54 -26.81
C TYR A 617 11.64 17.00 -26.65
N GLU A 618 11.03 17.57 -27.68
CA GLU A 618 10.21 18.76 -27.58
C GLU A 618 8.78 18.39 -27.14
N PRO A 619 8.18 19.03 -26.14
CA PRO A 619 6.79 18.82 -25.81
C PRO A 619 5.88 19.59 -26.78
N GLN A 620 5.23 18.85 -27.67
CA GLN A 620 4.12 19.40 -28.45
C GLN A 620 2.83 19.39 -27.61
N VAL A 621 2.30 20.56 -27.38
CA VAL A 621 0.94 20.79 -26.86
C VAL A 621 -0.06 20.24 -27.87
N ARG A 622 -0.79 19.16 -27.52
CA ARG A 622 -1.92 18.64 -28.31
C ARG A 622 -3.22 19.17 -27.74
N THR A 623 -3.94 19.89 -28.58
CA THR A 623 -5.37 20.15 -28.43
C THR A 623 -6.17 18.86 -28.53
N PRO A 624 -7.31 18.71 -27.81
CA PRO A 624 -8.14 17.51 -27.89
C PRO A 624 -8.81 17.41 -29.26
N VAL A 625 -8.65 16.26 -29.91
CA VAL A 625 -9.38 15.89 -31.12
C VAL A 625 -10.56 15.01 -30.70
N GLU A 626 -11.77 15.42 -31.00
CA GLU A 626 -12.97 14.60 -30.96
C GLU A 626 -12.81 13.43 -31.94
N ILE A 627 -12.93 12.20 -31.42
CA ILE A 627 -12.90 10.98 -32.24
C ILE A 627 -14.35 10.57 -32.47
N ASP A 628 -14.76 10.61 -33.75
CA ASP A 628 -16.02 10.06 -34.23
C ASP A 628 -15.93 8.53 -34.30
N ILE A 629 -16.84 7.85 -33.57
CA ILE A 629 -16.84 6.40 -33.36
C ILE A 629 -17.22 5.61 -34.64
N ASN A 630 -17.59 6.27 -35.70
CA ASN A 630 -18.06 5.60 -36.91
C ASN A 630 -16.96 5.18 -37.92
N ASP A 631 -15.69 5.55 -37.68
CA ASP A 631 -14.57 5.24 -38.60
C ASP A 631 -13.74 4.01 -38.22
N LEU A 632 -14.19 3.17 -37.27
CA LEU A 632 -13.46 1.99 -36.78
C LEU A 632 -14.04 0.64 -37.24
N ILE A 633 -14.85 0.62 -38.32
CA ILE A 633 -15.30 -0.62 -38.93
C ILE A 633 -14.91 -0.57 -40.43
N ASP A 634 -13.67 -0.90 -40.73
CA ASP A 634 -13.34 -1.53 -41.99
C ASP A 634 -11.98 -2.26 -41.94
N GLU A 635 -12.05 -3.54 -42.36
CA GLU A 635 -11.01 -4.41 -42.91
C GLU A 635 -9.80 -4.82 -42.09
N THR A 636 -9.94 -5.95 -41.34
CA THR A 636 -8.86 -6.93 -41.27
C THR A 636 -9.31 -8.24 -41.90
N GLN A 637 -8.81 -8.51 -43.09
CA GLN A 637 -8.85 -9.82 -43.73
C GLN A 637 -8.03 -10.81 -42.90
N ILE A 638 -8.71 -11.76 -42.30
CA ILE A 638 -8.10 -12.99 -41.77
C ILE A 638 -8.41 -14.09 -42.77
N SER A 639 -7.38 -14.62 -43.42
CA SER A 639 -7.44 -15.78 -44.28
C SER A 639 -7.91 -17.02 -43.52
N GLU A 640 -9.07 -17.56 -43.89
CA GLU A 640 -9.59 -18.85 -43.44
C GLU A 640 -8.74 -20.02 -43.96
N PRO A 641 -8.44 -21.04 -43.11
CA PRO A 641 -8.00 -22.33 -43.64
C PRO A 641 -9.21 -23.13 -44.08
N THR A 642 -9.22 -23.52 -45.33
CA THR A 642 -10.17 -24.44 -45.97
C THR A 642 -10.11 -25.81 -45.30
N MET A 643 -11.14 -26.16 -44.54
CA MET A 643 -11.48 -27.55 -44.23
C MET A 643 -12.65 -28.02 -45.10
N GLY A 644 -12.56 -29.28 -45.52
CA GLY A 644 -13.44 -29.84 -46.52
C GLY A 644 -14.86 -30.14 -46.02
N ASN A 645 -15.80 -29.95 -46.94
CA ASN A 645 -17.25 -30.06 -46.79
C ASN A 645 -17.79 -31.50 -46.56
N SER A 646 -17.26 -32.30 -45.67
CA SER A 646 -17.82 -33.65 -45.43
C SER A 646 -18.23 -33.96 -43.97
N GLU A 647 -17.87 -33.13 -43.02
CA GLU A 647 -18.23 -33.37 -41.60
C GLU A 647 -19.40 -32.51 -41.08
N VAL A 648 -19.80 -31.48 -41.81
CA VAL A 648 -20.90 -30.60 -41.37
C VAL A 648 -22.28 -31.17 -41.72
N ASP A 649 -22.38 -32.01 -42.77
CA ASP A 649 -23.65 -32.63 -43.16
C ASP A 649 -24.08 -33.81 -42.29
N GLU A 650 -23.14 -34.42 -41.55
CA GLU A 650 -23.46 -35.55 -40.62
C GLU A 650 -24.01 -35.02 -39.29
N LEU A 651 -23.54 -33.90 -38.80
CA LEU A 651 -24.02 -33.26 -37.57
C LEU A 651 -25.41 -32.60 -37.71
N GLN A 652 -25.77 -32.17 -38.91
CA GLN A 652 -27.11 -31.58 -39.15
C GLN A 652 -28.20 -32.65 -39.31
N SER A 653 -27.84 -33.91 -39.63
CA SER A 653 -28.81 -34.99 -39.75
C SER A 653 -29.12 -35.64 -38.38
N GLU A 654 -28.27 -35.56 -37.39
CA GLU A 654 -28.54 -36.03 -36.01
C GLU A 654 -29.42 -35.06 -35.21
N ILE A 655 -29.38 -33.78 -35.49
CA ILE A 655 -30.22 -32.79 -34.78
C ILE A 655 -31.69 -32.80 -35.26
N ALA A 656 -31.95 -33.31 -36.46
CA ALA A 656 -33.30 -33.36 -37.04
C ALA A 656 -34.19 -34.53 -36.54
N ASN A 657 -33.64 -35.48 -35.78
CA ASN A 657 -34.35 -36.64 -35.28
C ASN A 657 -34.66 -36.66 -33.78
N LEU A 658 -34.47 -35.55 -33.07
CA LEU A 658 -34.89 -35.35 -31.67
C LEU A 658 -36.15 -34.48 -31.58
N ASP A 659 -37.25 -34.95 -32.21
CA ASP A 659 -38.58 -34.47 -31.85
C ASP A 659 -39.00 -35.11 -30.52
N LEU A 660 -38.62 -34.48 -29.41
CA LEU A 660 -39.27 -34.63 -28.13
C LEU A 660 -40.40 -33.62 -28.06
N GLU A 661 -41.62 -34.09 -28.25
CA GLU A 661 -42.84 -33.35 -27.91
C GLU A 661 -42.81 -32.97 -26.44
N THR A 662 -42.27 -31.79 -26.13
CA THR A 662 -42.59 -31.09 -24.89
C THR A 662 -43.66 -30.06 -25.23
N ASN A 663 -44.88 -30.36 -24.81
CA ASN A 663 -45.95 -29.39 -24.66
C ASN A 663 -45.48 -28.30 -23.68
N ILE A 664 -44.90 -27.23 -24.23
CA ILE A 664 -44.79 -25.96 -23.53
C ILE A 664 -46.03 -25.15 -23.97
N GLU A 665 -47.04 -25.11 -23.12
CA GLU A 665 -48.05 -24.08 -23.20
C GLU A 665 -47.36 -22.72 -23.22
N LYS A 666 -47.58 -21.93 -24.28
CA LYS A 666 -47.22 -20.53 -24.34
C LYS A 666 -47.90 -19.80 -23.21
N ALA A 667 -47.22 -19.57 -22.09
CA ALA A 667 -47.60 -18.58 -21.13
C ALA A 667 -47.54 -17.20 -21.81
N SER A 668 -48.60 -16.45 -21.73
CA SER A 668 -48.73 -15.12 -22.26
C SER A 668 -47.76 -14.16 -21.57
N ASP A 669 -47.16 -13.24 -22.31
CA ASP A 669 -46.16 -12.23 -21.92
C ASP A 669 -46.65 -11.13 -20.95
N ASP A 670 -47.56 -11.42 -20.02
CA ASP A 670 -48.23 -10.38 -19.21
C ASP A 670 -48.34 -10.72 -17.71
N ASP A 671 -47.36 -11.44 -17.14
CA ASP A 671 -47.40 -11.82 -15.70
C ASP A 671 -46.13 -11.32 -14.93
N SER A 672 -45.49 -10.23 -15.36
CA SER A 672 -44.47 -9.55 -14.53
C SER A 672 -45.18 -8.80 -13.37
N ARG A 673 -44.68 -8.95 -12.16
CA ARG A 673 -45.23 -8.36 -10.94
C ARG A 673 -44.41 -7.17 -10.49
N LYS A 674 -45.05 -6.00 -10.31
CA LYS A 674 -44.40 -4.81 -9.75
C LYS A 674 -44.49 -4.82 -8.23
N VAL A 675 -43.32 -4.78 -7.58
CA VAL A 675 -43.19 -4.75 -6.13
C VAL A 675 -42.60 -3.41 -5.71
N ARG A 676 -43.18 -2.83 -4.67
CA ARG A 676 -42.75 -1.54 -4.09
C ARG A 676 -42.10 -1.78 -2.74
N LYS A 677 -40.96 -1.16 -2.50
CA LYS A 677 -40.24 -1.22 -1.23
C LYS A 677 -39.74 0.15 -0.80
N ASP A 678 -39.76 0.38 0.50
CA ASP A 678 -39.07 1.51 1.14
C ASP A 678 -37.63 1.04 1.47
N CYS A 679 -36.60 1.78 1.02
CA CYS A 679 -35.20 1.45 1.27
C CYS A 679 -34.90 1.51 2.77
N SER A 680 -34.20 0.51 3.29
CA SER A 680 -33.84 0.42 4.71
C SER A 680 -32.82 1.49 5.12
N SER A 681 -31.99 1.98 4.18
CA SER A 681 -30.92 2.94 4.42
C SER A 681 -31.33 4.41 4.27
N CYS A 682 -32.13 4.77 3.23
CA CYS A 682 -32.51 6.16 2.98
C CYS A 682 -33.99 6.44 3.17
N SER A 683 -34.80 5.40 3.40
CA SER A 683 -36.28 5.48 3.53
C SER A 683 -37.02 5.95 2.28
N ASP A 684 -36.36 6.10 1.15
CA ASP A 684 -36.98 6.44 -0.12
C ASP A 684 -37.67 5.21 -0.72
N ARG A 685 -38.82 5.44 -1.35
CA ARG A 685 -39.62 4.37 -1.96
C ARG A 685 -39.25 4.18 -3.43
N PHE A 686 -39.00 2.92 -3.84
CA PHE A 686 -38.75 2.55 -5.23
C PHE A 686 -39.60 1.31 -5.64
N GLU A 687 -39.71 1.07 -6.94
CA GLU A 687 -40.48 -0.01 -7.54
C GLU A 687 -39.56 -0.87 -8.41
N LEU A 688 -39.71 -2.20 -8.26
CA LEU A 688 -39.01 -3.20 -9.08
C LEU A 688 -40.00 -4.11 -9.75
N GLU A 689 -39.79 -4.44 -11.00
CA GLU A 689 -40.58 -5.40 -11.75
C GLU A 689 -39.92 -6.79 -11.67
N LEU A 690 -40.60 -7.74 -11.02
CA LEU A 690 -40.12 -9.10 -10.89
C LEU A 690 -40.64 -9.96 -12.05
N PRO A 691 -39.75 -10.74 -12.71
CA PRO A 691 -40.16 -11.69 -13.74
C PRO A 691 -41.10 -12.77 -13.21
N PRO A 692 -41.90 -13.41 -14.07
CA PRO A 692 -42.77 -14.51 -13.67
C PRO A 692 -41.99 -15.65 -13.00
N GLY A 693 -42.45 -16.10 -11.82
CA GLY A 693 -41.83 -17.20 -11.07
C GLY A 693 -40.72 -16.78 -10.11
N ILE A 694 -40.41 -15.47 -9.99
CA ILE A 694 -39.48 -14.96 -8.99
C ILE A 694 -40.27 -14.27 -7.89
N ASP A 695 -40.11 -14.75 -6.66
CA ASP A 695 -40.80 -14.20 -5.49
C ASP A 695 -40.04 -13.07 -4.82
N SER A 696 -38.72 -13.04 -4.92
CA SER A 696 -37.86 -11.98 -4.39
C SER A 696 -36.58 -11.84 -5.19
N ALA A 697 -36.01 -10.64 -5.24
CA ALA A 697 -34.71 -10.36 -5.87
C ALA A 697 -33.94 -9.28 -5.10
N TYR A 698 -32.62 -9.39 -5.12
CA TYR A 698 -31.73 -8.32 -4.65
C TYR A 698 -31.56 -7.25 -5.72
N THR A 699 -31.64 -5.99 -5.31
CA THR A 699 -31.40 -4.83 -6.19
C THR A 699 -30.81 -3.68 -5.40
N ASN A 700 -30.09 -2.80 -6.09
CA ASN A 700 -29.58 -1.60 -5.45
C ASN A 700 -30.63 -0.50 -5.44
N CYS A 701 -30.80 0.16 -4.30
CA CYS A 701 -31.69 1.32 -4.19
C CYS A 701 -31.26 2.42 -5.17
N PRO A 702 -32.14 2.90 -6.06
CA PRO A 702 -31.80 3.92 -7.05
C PRO A 702 -31.46 5.29 -6.45
N HIS A 703 -31.76 5.52 -5.17
CA HIS A 703 -31.53 6.79 -4.49
C HIS A 703 -30.20 6.84 -3.71
N CYS A 704 -29.81 5.74 -3.05
CA CYS A 704 -28.61 5.72 -2.21
C CYS A 704 -27.61 4.60 -2.55
N GLY A 705 -27.94 3.69 -3.48
CA GLY A 705 -27.07 2.60 -3.90
C GLY A 705 -26.96 1.41 -2.93
N SER A 706 -27.66 1.43 -1.78
CA SER A 706 -27.65 0.29 -0.85
C SER A 706 -28.39 -0.91 -1.44
N GLU A 707 -27.87 -2.11 -1.20
CA GLU A 707 -28.47 -3.35 -1.63
C GLU A 707 -29.71 -3.67 -0.79
N GLU A 708 -30.81 -4.02 -1.44
CA GLU A 708 -32.12 -4.29 -0.83
C GLU A 708 -32.73 -5.57 -1.40
N LEU A 709 -33.24 -6.45 -0.54
CA LEU A 709 -34.04 -7.59 -0.97
C LEU A 709 -35.50 -7.13 -1.20
N VAL A 710 -35.96 -7.19 -2.43
CA VAL A 710 -37.33 -6.82 -2.82
C VAL A 710 -38.14 -8.07 -3.11
N GLY A 711 -39.27 -8.26 -2.44
CA GLY A 711 -40.14 -9.42 -2.57
C GLY A 711 -41.22 -9.47 -1.49
N LEU A 712 -41.87 -10.61 -1.37
CA LEU A 712 -42.96 -10.82 -0.38
C LEU A 712 -42.42 -10.82 1.05
#